data_d255206c663a66f021a44ae8b46a02ca
#
_entry.id   d255206c663a66f021a44ae8b46a02ca
#
_cell.length_a   1.000
_cell.length_b   1.000
_cell.length_c   1.000
_cell.angle_alpha   90.00
_cell.angle_beta   90.00
_cell.angle_gamma   90.00
#
_symmetry.space_group_name_H-M   'P 1'
#
loop_
_entity.id
_entity.type
_entity.pdbx_description
1 polymer ?
#
loop_
_entity_poly.entity_id
_entity_poly.type
_entity_poly.pdbx_seq_one_letter_code
_entity_poly.pdbx_strand_id
1 'polypeptide(L)'
;MSSNPGGIVVKSVPKRNELKLWYNNGSYHLLTVGTTGSGKTQNIVMPSILSIATSGASMVINDPKGELYSLTSEYLKKSGYKVYAMDYFQPLAGTCFNQLFMINQEYDRGLKSYYSINAIEEILKVLDLIEGIITKDPSKNRLTYFQETRKKGKHNNLAPRYQQHIAKGRFYETGNTSQRETVYVYPEMDINNSSRFTEGIHKGDFYRLNIDKLNNAFINKYHLTYEEYCNNSESIVKLLKETFCNLLNYVSLIYNSPRKDDNYDTIHQNDYLLARQDKVMKRVREILDLLDPVFIRKYYEAKISQNFQIMEERAPESQDFVLAEGFIEGYRSILLQPKLSLEVIKTFLNDMLADHQSIWRSCETEANKNAKIVAQMIVGKTGSEKIWDDSAVALIQALIVLVCRESDLDYSRHLGSVNRILSELIEMDEFNKTGIDYLSDRLAYGDIVRTTLAGFRSTSDKTKSSVLFSANTPVGIFGDYAVIDQAAHHEFNPEILAEDKTAVFLISPGNDDAGSAQYTILSTLFLEQTFTCLNRYLNKTKEQTLPRPVYFLLDEVANIPPIPQLGSKITLARSKNMRFLLVIQSYEQLKNLYHDECETIKENSQLMYLLSNSLGTASEISERIGKATVEINSWSSSTNDSGTSYSTNTSSTGTDLITAQELMTLEEGQGVYIMTRQSPYKTTLLPAYKWKVYDWLRSHKIENIHIKRNEQQINFFCPEIEDFTTAYESLAKGFILDYPLYMLFKNIEWQVGTEIEW
;
A
#
# COMPACT_ATOMS: atom_id res chain seq x y z
N MET A 1 -0.02 -24.95 -30.96
CA MET A 1 -1.38 -24.77 -30.46
C MET A 1 -2.04 -23.69 -31.29
N SER A 2 -3.09 -23.96 -32.03
CA SER A 2 -3.83 -22.97 -32.79
C SER A 2 -4.55 -22.07 -31.77
N SER A 3 -4.08 -20.85 -31.58
CA SER A 3 -4.79 -19.86 -30.79
C SER A 3 -6.13 -19.58 -31.46
N ASN A 4 -7.24 -19.95 -30.85
CA ASN A 4 -8.54 -19.52 -31.33
C ASN A 4 -8.56 -17.98 -31.32
N PRO A 5 -8.75 -17.36 -32.46
CA PRO A 5 -8.75 -15.89 -32.51
C PRO A 5 -10.04 -15.36 -31.88
N GLY A 6 -9.91 -14.37 -31.02
CA GLY A 6 -11.01 -13.64 -30.38
C GLY A 6 -10.51 -12.28 -29.93
N GLY A 7 -11.41 -11.33 -29.76
CA GLY A 7 -11.06 -9.95 -29.38
C GLY A 7 -12.29 -9.05 -29.30
N ILE A 8 -12.07 -7.73 -29.26
CA ILE A 8 -13.15 -6.74 -29.24
C ILE A 8 -13.86 -6.74 -30.60
N VAL A 9 -15.16 -7.00 -30.60
CA VAL A 9 -15.96 -7.11 -31.83
C VAL A 9 -16.17 -5.73 -32.44
N VAL A 10 -15.88 -5.61 -33.74
CA VAL A 10 -16.01 -4.38 -34.51
C VAL A 10 -16.97 -4.51 -35.70
N LYS A 11 -17.34 -5.73 -36.08
CA LYS A 11 -18.35 -6.02 -37.10
C LYS A 11 -18.95 -7.40 -36.89
N SER A 12 -20.25 -7.53 -37.03
CA SER A 12 -20.94 -8.82 -36.96
C SER A 12 -22.04 -8.89 -38.01
N VAL A 13 -22.00 -9.92 -38.86
CA VAL A 13 -22.96 -10.07 -39.97
C VAL A 13 -23.46 -11.49 -40.00
N PRO A 14 -24.79 -11.71 -40.05
CA PRO A 14 -25.36 -13.04 -40.27
C PRO A 14 -25.08 -13.50 -41.67
N LYS A 15 -24.58 -14.73 -41.84
CA LYS A 15 -24.36 -15.36 -43.11
C LYS A 15 -24.98 -16.76 -43.15
N ARG A 16 -26.15 -16.91 -43.77
CA ARG A 16 -26.97 -18.12 -43.76
C ARG A 16 -27.22 -18.63 -42.33
N ASN A 17 -26.58 -19.77 -41.94
CA ASN A 17 -26.70 -20.36 -40.60
C ASN A 17 -25.54 -19.99 -39.63
N GLU A 18 -24.62 -19.13 -40.04
CA GLU A 18 -23.42 -18.75 -39.31
C GLU A 18 -23.41 -17.28 -39.03
N LEU A 19 -22.74 -16.88 -37.93
CA LEU A 19 -22.44 -15.50 -37.60
C LEU A 19 -20.97 -15.25 -37.91
N LYS A 20 -20.70 -14.30 -38.79
CA LYS A 20 -19.35 -13.89 -39.14
C LYS A 20 -18.96 -12.68 -38.30
N LEU A 21 -17.85 -12.82 -37.55
CA LEU A 21 -17.33 -11.78 -36.67
C LEU A 21 -16.01 -11.23 -37.21
N TRP A 22 -15.85 -9.93 -37.11
CA TRP A 22 -14.57 -9.27 -37.21
C TRP A 22 -14.28 -8.64 -35.86
N TYR A 23 -13.08 -8.86 -35.35
CA TYR A 23 -12.68 -8.39 -34.04
C TYR A 23 -11.28 -7.78 -34.09
N ASN A 24 -11.06 -6.83 -33.19
CA ASN A 24 -9.76 -6.27 -32.93
C ASN A 24 -9.06 -7.17 -31.89
N ASN A 25 -8.06 -7.94 -32.32
CA ASN A 25 -7.19 -8.75 -31.46
C ASN A 25 -5.76 -8.19 -31.41
N GLY A 26 -5.51 -7.08 -32.08
CA GLY A 26 -4.24 -6.34 -32.02
C GLY A 26 -4.01 -5.65 -30.68
N SER A 27 -2.92 -4.94 -30.60
CA SER A 27 -2.54 -4.18 -29.38
C SER A 27 -3.28 -2.84 -29.26
N TYR A 28 -4.35 -2.61 -30.00
CA TYR A 28 -5.05 -1.34 -30.00
C TYR A 28 -6.20 -1.33 -28.99
N HIS A 29 -6.36 -0.20 -28.33
CA HIS A 29 -7.52 0.11 -27.51
C HIS A 29 -8.69 0.54 -28.39
N LEU A 30 -9.91 0.39 -27.88
CA LEU A 30 -11.11 0.82 -28.58
C LEU A 30 -11.89 1.82 -27.69
N LEU A 31 -12.15 2.98 -28.24
CA LEU A 31 -13.08 3.96 -27.69
C LEU A 31 -14.41 3.84 -28.46
N THR A 32 -15.48 3.52 -27.76
CA THR A 32 -16.82 3.43 -28.32
C THR A 32 -17.65 4.60 -27.89
N VAL A 33 -18.21 5.35 -28.85
CA VAL A 33 -19.07 6.49 -28.61
C VAL A 33 -20.50 6.14 -29.02
N GLY A 34 -21.44 6.30 -28.10
CA GLY A 34 -22.85 6.09 -28.40
C GLY A 34 -23.76 6.53 -27.26
N THR A 35 -24.84 7.22 -27.59
CA THR A 35 -25.84 7.67 -26.58
C THR A 35 -26.55 6.48 -25.92
N THR A 36 -27.28 6.73 -24.84
CA THR A 36 -28.15 5.74 -24.20
C THR A 36 -29.17 5.21 -25.24
N GLY A 37 -29.35 3.90 -25.28
CA GLY A 37 -30.21 3.25 -26.28
C GLY A 37 -29.56 2.98 -27.66
N SER A 38 -28.33 3.43 -27.92
CA SER A 38 -27.61 3.13 -29.17
C SER A 38 -27.13 1.67 -29.29
N GLY A 39 -27.41 0.85 -28.29
CA GLY A 39 -27.05 -0.57 -28.27
C GLY A 39 -25.59 -0.90 -27.97
N LYS A 40 -24.82 0.01 -27.33
CA LYS A 40 -23.39 -0.18 -26.99
C LYS A 40 -23.12 -1.55 -26.34
N THR A 41 -23.83 -1.82 -25.26
CA THR A 41 -23.67 -3.07 -24.49
C THR A 41 -24.01 -4.29 -25.33
N GLN A 42 -25.14 -4.27 -26.08
CA GLN A 42 -25.63 -5.39 -26.88
C GLN A 42 -24.87 -5.59 -28.21
N ASN A 43 -24.31 -4.50 -28.81
CA ASN A 43 -23.63 -4.56 -30.08
C ASN A 43 -22.10 -4.74 -29.95
N ILE A 44 -21.49 -4.27 -28.84
CA ILE A 44 -20.04 -4.26 -28.68
C ILE A 44 -19.58 -5.01 -27.43
N VAL A 45 -20.07 -4.64 -26.24
CA VAL A 45 -19.51 -5.18 -24.97
C VAL A 45 -19.79 -6.66 -24.82
N MET A 46 -21.07 -7.07 -24.86
CA MET A 46 -21.46 -8.48 -24.73
C MET A 46 -20.90 -9.36 -25.87
N PRO A 47 -20.98 -8.98 -27.16
CA PRO A 47 -20.28 -9.66 -28.23
C PRO A 47 -18.80 -9.83 -27.99
N SER A 48 -18.14 -8.80 -27.44
CA SER A 48 -16.70 -8.85 -27.14
C SER A 48 -16.39 -9.83 -26.02
N ILE A 49 -17.18 -9.87 -24.94
CA ILE A 49 -17.04 -10.87 -23.87
C ILE A 49 -17.08 -12.29 -24.45
N LEU A 50 -18.09 -12.59 -25.27
CA LEU A 50 -18.24 -13.90 -25.90
C LEU A 50 -17.09 -14.22 -26.87
N SER A 51 -16.64 -13.24 -27.64
CA SER A 51 -15.50 -13.38 -28.55
C SER A 51 -14.17 -13.58 -27.82
N ILE A 52 -13.90 -12.78 -26.79
CA ILE A 52 -12.68 -12.88 -25.99
C ILE A 52 -12.64 -14.22 -25.23
N ALA A 53 -13.78 -14.72 -24.78
CA ALA A 53 -13.89 -16.03 -24.14
C ALA A 53 -13.33 -17.15 -25.04
N THR A 54 -13.46 -17.06 -26.35
CA THR A 54 -12.93 -18.06 -27.29
C THR A 54 -11.40 -18.01 -27.40
N SER A 55 -10.78 -16.85 -27.18
CA SER A 55 -9.32 -16.69 -27.18
C SER A 55 -8.65 -17.17 -25.88
N GLY A 56 -9.42 -17.25 -24.81
CA GLY A 56 -8.91 -17.55 -23.47
C GLY A 56 -8.15 -16.41 -22.80
N ALA A 57 -8.27 -15.19 -23.30
CA ALA A 57 -7.73 -13.99 -22.65
C ALA A 57 -8.54 -13.63 -21.39
N SER A 58 -7.90 -13.02 -20.40
CA SER A 58 -8.58 -12.59 -19.18
C SER A 58 -9.32 -11.27 -19.38
N MET A 59 -10.33 -11.03 -18.54
CA MET A 59 -11.22 -9.87 -18.64
C MET A 59 -11.49 -9.24 -17.28
N VAL A 60 -11.47 -7.92 -17.23
CA VAL A 60 -12.03 -7.11 -16.15
C VAL A 60 -13.16 -6.29 -16.76
N ILE A 61 -14.37 -6.47 -16.26
CA ILE A 61 -15.61 -5.99 -16.87
C ILE A 61 -16.31 -5.06 -15.88
N ASN A 62 -16.44 -3.78 -16.21
CA ASN A 62 -17.32 -2.88 -15.48
C ASN A 62 -18.76 -3.12 -15.94
N ASP A 63 -19.64 -3.52 -15.03
CA ASP A 63 -21.01 -3.92 -15.27
C ASP A 63 -21.97 -3.16 -14.35
N PRO A 64 -22.31 -1.90 -14.68
CA PRO A 64 -23.09 -1.05 -13.78
C PRO A 64 -24.47 -1.58 -13.37
N LYS A 65 -25.00 -2.53 -14.13
CA LYS A 65 -26.35 -3.08 -13.91
C LYS A 65 -26.35 -4.55 -13.49
N GLY A 66 -25.19 -5.21 -13.47
CA GLY A 66 -25.08 -6.65 -13.23
C GLY A 66 -25.65 -7.52 -14.36
N GLU A 67 -26.08 -6.92 -15.48
CA GLU A 67 -26.66 -7.63 -16.62
C GLU A 67 -25.64 -8.51 -17.33
N LEU A 68 -24.43 -8.01 -17.53
CA LEU A 68 -23.35 -8.75 -18.19
C LEU A 68 -22.94 -9.98 -17.36
N TYR A 69 -22.77 -9.81 -16.05
CA TYR A 69 -22.51 -10.94 -15.14
C TYR A 69 -23.64 -11.96 -15.17
N SER A 70 -24.85 -11.50 -14.99
CA SER A 70 -26.04 -12.33 -14.93
C SER A 70 -26.18 -13.22 -16.18
N LEU A 71 -25.92 -12.68 -17.37
CA LEU A 71 -26.06 -13.39 -18.64
C LEU A 71 -24.82 -14.20 -19.04
N THR A 72 -23.62 -13.77 -18.72
CA THR A 72 -22.41 -14.39 -19.31
C THR A 72 -21.60 -15.24 -18.33
N SER A 73 -21.78 -15.12 -17.03
CA SER A 73 -20.96 -15.82 -16.02
C SER A 73 -20.97 -17.34 -16.17
N GLU A 74 -22.13 -17.97 -16.40
CA GLU A 74 -22.21 -19.43 -16.60
C GLU A 74 -21.59 -19.89 -17.92
N TYR A 75 -21.69 -19.08 -18.98
CA TYR A 75 -20.99 -19.34 -20.22
C TYR A 75 -19.49 -19.30 -20.05
N LEU A 76 -18.97 -18.31 -19.31
CA LEU A 76 -17.55 -18.18 -19.00
C LEU A 76 -17.04 -19.34 -18.16
N LYS A 77 -17.78 -19.73 -17.11
CA LYS A 77 -17.45 -20.92 -16.30
C LYS A 77 -17.37 -22.19 -17.15
N LYS A 78 -18.36 -22.43 -18.04
CA LYS A 78 -18.32 -23.55 -19.00
C LYS A 78 -17.15 -23.46 -19.99
N SER A 79 -16.70 -22.26 -20.31
CA SER A 79 -15.53 -22.02 -21.15
C SER A 79 -14.19 -22.16 -20.41
N GLY A 80 -14.24 -22.58 -19.14
CA GLY A 80 -13.07 -22.83 -18.28
C GLY A 80 -12.49 -21.58 -17.64
N TYR A 81 -13.30 -20.54 -17.45
CA TYR A 81 -12.90 -19.33 -16.73
C TYR A 81 -13.13 -19.47 -15.23
N LYS A 82 -12.20 -18.91 -14.44
CA LYS A 82 -12.46 -18.52 -13.07
C LYS A 82 -13.23 -17.20 -13.12
N VAL A 83 -14.43 -17.18 -12.52
CA VAL A 83 -15.31 -16.01 -12.57
C VAL A 83 -15.47 -15.44 -11.18
N TYR A 84 -15.15 -14.17 -11.04
CA TYR A 84 -15.27 -13.39 -9.81
C TYR A 84 -16.25 -12.23 -10.02
N ALA A 85 -16.99 -11.87 -8.98
CA ALA A 85 -17.94 -10.76 -9.00
C ALA A 85 -17.69 -9.87 -7.77
N MET A 86 -17.12 -8.69 -8.00
CA MET A 86 -17.05 -7.62 -7.00
C MET A 86 -18.37 -6.88 -7.03
N ASP A 87 -19.30 -7.29 -6.17
CA ASP A 87 -20.63 -6.71 -6.13
C ASP A 87 -20.69 -5.60 -5.09
N TYR A 88 -20.62 -4.37 -5.55
CA TYR A 88 -20.75 -3.20 -4.69
C TYR A 88 -22.19 -2.72 -4.53
N PHE A 89 -23.13 -3.37 -5.23
CA PHE A 89 -24.56 -3.18 -5.02
C PHE A 89 -25.06 -4.02 -3.82
N GLN A 90 -24.54 -5.24 -3.70
CA GLN A 90 -24.77 -6.15 -2.59
C GLN A 90 -23.43 -6.68 -2.06
N PRO A 91 -22.65 -5.85 -1.32
CA PRO A 91 -21.28 -6.20 -0.94
C PRO A 91 -21.15 -7.52 -0.18
N LEU A 92 -22.17 -7.91 0.60
CA LEU A 92 -22.19 -9.18 1.34
C LEU A 92 -22.33 -10.41 0.43
N ALA A 93 -22.70 -10.24 -0.84
CA ALA A 93 -22.87 -11.33 -1.79
C ALA A 93 -21.70 -11.49 -2.77
N GLY A 94 -20.86 -10.50 -2.91
CA GLY A 94 -19.76 -10.48 -3.87
C GLY A 94 -18.46 -11.11 -3.36
N THR A 95 -17.45 -11.21 -4.21
CA THR A 95 -16.07 -11.59 -3.87
C THR A 95 -15.43 -10.51 -3.02
N CYS A 96 -14.71 -10.90 -1.98
CA CYS A 96 -14.00 -9.96 -1.12
C CYS A 96 -12.73 -9.43 -1.77
N PHE A 97 -12.52 -8.13 -1.63
CA PHE A 97 -11.31 -7.47 -2.10
C PHE A 97 -10.89 -6.38 -1.13
N ASN A 98 -9.76 -6.57 -0.48
CA ASN A 98 -9.18 -5.59 0.42
C ASN A 98 -8.43 -4.53 -0.40
N GLN A 99 -8.88 -3.28 -0.35
CA GLN A 99 -8.27 -2.17 -1.07
C GLN A 99 -6.86 -1.82 -0.55
N LEU A 100 -6.45 -2.35 0.59
CA LEU A 100 -5.11 -2.18 1.16
C LEU A 100 -4.20 -3.39 0.90
N PHE A 101 -4.63 -4.39 0.12
CA PHE A 101 -3.90 -5.66 -0.02
C PHE A 101 -2.45 -5.47 -0.50
N MET A 102 -2.20 -4.55 -1.44
CA MET A 102 -0.84 -4.29 -1.93
C MET A 102 0.06 -3.71 -0.85
N ILE A 103 -0.49 -2.86 0.02
CA ILE A 103 0.21 -2.25 1.13
C ILE A 103 0.48 -3.32 2.18
N ASN A 104 -0.52 -4.15 2.48
CA ASN A 104 -0.39 -5.27 3.40
C ASN A 104 0.68 -6.27 2.94
N GLN A 105 0.71 -6.62 1.64
CA GLN A 105 1.75 -7.49 1.07
C GLN A 105 3.16 -6.92 1.25
N GLU A 106 3.36 -5.61 1.09
CA GLU A 106 4.67 -5.00 1.30
C GLU A 106 5.09 -5.08 2.77
N TYR A 107 4.19 -4.79 3.70
CA TYR A 107 4.49 -4.94 5.12
C TYR A 107 4.71 -6.40 5.52
N ASP A 108 3.91 -7.34 5.01
CA ASP A 108 4.12 -8.78 5.27
C ASP A 108 5.48 -9.25 4.74
N ARG A 109 5.90 -8.76 3.57
CA ARG A 109 7.24 -9.03 3.01
C ARG A 109 8.36 -8.46 3.89
N GLY A 110 8.15 -7.27 4.44
CA GLY A 110 9.11 -6.55 5.28
C GLY A 110 9.09 -6.94 6.76
N LEU A 111 8.05 -7.58 7.24
CA LEU A 111 7.78 -7.80 8.66
C LEU A 111 8.92 -8.55 9.38
N LYS A 112 9.45 -9.59 8.74
CA LYS A 112 10.60 -10.32 9.28
C LYS A 112 11.83 -9.42 9.43
N SER A 113 12.06 -8.52 8.48
CA SER A 113 13.17 -7.56 8.55
C SER A 113 12.94 -6.51 9.63
N TYR A 114 11.72 -6.03 9.77
CA TYR A 114 11.35 -5.10 10.84
C TYR A 114 11.65 -5.65 12.24
N TYR A 115 11.19 -6.89 12.52
CA TYR A 115 11.51 -7.52 13.81
C TYR A 115 13.00 -7.86 13.94
N SER A 116 13.70 -8.15 12.83
CA SER A 116 15.14 -8.40 12.87
C SER A 116 15.93 -7.13 13.21
N ILE A 117 15.55 -5.98 12.65
CA ILE A 117 16.16 -4.68 12.98
C ILE A 117 16.08 -4.44 14.48
N ASN A 118 14.87 -4.49 15.04
CA ASN A 118 14.66 -4.26 16.47
C ASN A 118 15.45 -5.30 17.31
N ALA A 119 15.44 -6.56 16.93
CA ALA A 119 16.16 -7.61 17.67
C ALA A 119 17.68 -7.43 17.60
N ILE A 120 18.24 -7.08 16.45
CA ILE A 120 19.68 -6.85 16.29
C ILE A 120 20.11 -5.62 17.09
N GLU A 121 19.31 -4.53 17.06
CA GLU A 121 19.60 -3.34 17.85
C GLU A 121 19.64 -3.63 19.34
N GLU A 122 18.72 -4.46 19.86
CA GLU A 122 18.74 -4.90 21.25
C GLU A 122 19.97 -5.77 21.55
N ILE A 123 20.34 -6.69 20.66
CA ILE A 123 21.56 -7.50 20.84
C ILE A 123 22.81 -6.62 20.84
N LEU A 124 22.91 -5.63 19.94
CA LEU A 124 24.03 -4.69 19.88
C LEU A 124 24.12 -3.83 21.14
N LYS A 125 23.01 -3.38 21.70
CA LYS A 125 22.98 -2.66 22.99
C LYS A 125 23.57 -3.51 24.12
N VAL A 126 23.20 -4.78 24.18
CA VAL A 126 23.72 -5.72 25.18
C VAL A 126 25.23 -5.95 24.97
N LEU A 127 25.67 -6.11 23.72
CA LEU A 127 27.09 -6.27 23.40
C LEU A 127 27.90 -5.03 23.77
N ASP A 128 27.37 -3.82 23.50
CA ASP A 128 28.00 -2.57 23.91
C ASP A 128 28.13 -2.45 25.42
N LEU A 129 27.09 -2.86 26.13
CA LEU A 129 27.10 -2.89 27.57
C LEU A 129 28.14 -3.88 28.14
N ILE A 130 28.20 -5.09 27.59
CA ILE A 130 29.20 -6.11 27.94
C ILE A 130 30.61 -5.58 27.66
N GLU A 131 30.83 -5.01 26.48
CA GLU A 131 32.12 -4.42 26.13
C GLU A 131 32.51 -3.28 27.09
N GLY A 132 31.56 -2.39 27.45
CA GLY A 132 31.78 -1.32 28.40
C GLY A 132 32.16 -1.82 29.81
N ILE A 133 31.55 -2.90 30.27
CA ILE A 133 31.90 -3.54 31.53
C ILE A 133 33.31 -4.14 31.48
N ILE A 134 33.62 -4.84 30.39
CA ILE A 134 34.87 -5.53 30.22
C ILE A 134 36.04 -4.54 30.02
N THR A 135 35.84 -3.50 29.20
CA THR A 135 36.89 -2.49 28.89
C THR A 135 37.05 -1.42 29.94
N LYS A 136 36.18 -1.41 30.98
CA LYS A 136 36.12 -0.32 31.97
C LYS A 136 35.95 1.07 31.34
N ASP A 137 35.36 1.13 30.16
CA ASP A 137 35.11 2.37 29.44
C ASP A 137 33.76 2.97 29.84
N PRO A 138 33.74 4.07 30.61
CA PRO A 138 32.51 4.70 31.04
C PRO A 138 31.62 5.19 29.90
N SER A 139 32.19 5.47 28.72
CA SER A 139 31.45 5.95 27.56
C SER A 139 30.64 4.85 26.91
N LYS A 140 31.03 3.59 27.09
CA LYS A 140 30.34 2.41 26.58
C LYS A 140 29.38 1.81 27.62
N ASN A 141 29.49 2.21 28.88
CA ASN A 141 28.59 1.83 29.96
C ASN A 141 27.28 2.59 29.86
N ARG A 142 26.46 2.17 28.94
CA ARG A 142 25.17 2.81 28.68
C ARG A 142 24.02 1.99 29.26
N LEU A 143 24.06 1.79 30.58
CA LEU A 143 22.81 1.47 31.28
C LEU A 143 21.82 2.59 31.01
N THR A 144 20.65 2.27 30.56
CA THR A 144 19.61 3.25 30.34
C THR A 144 19.11 3.73 31.70
N TYR A 145 19.39 4.98 32.02
CA TYR A 145 18.93 5.60 33.25
C TYR A 145 17.65 6.36 32.97
N PHE A 146 16.68 6.20 33.83
CA PHE A 146 15.56 7.12 33.89
C PHE A 146 15.98 8.39 34.61
N GLN A 147 15.83 9.49 33.92
CA GLN A 147 16.04 10.79 34.49
C GLN A 147 14.67 11.41 34.81
N GLU A 148 14.37 11.59 36.09
CA GLU A 148 13.27 12.41 36.52
C GLU A 148 13.74 13.86 36.58
N THR A 149 13.16 14.74 35.77
CA THR A 149 13.39 16.19 35.86
C THR A 149 12.24 16.85 36.60
N ARG A 150 12.48 17.35 37.79
CA ARG A 150 11.53 18.15 38.55
C ARG A 150 11.77 19.63 38.30
N LYS A 151 10.73 20.33 37.87
CA LYS A 151 10.70 21.80 37.98
C LYS A 151 10.35 22.18 39.43
N LYS A 152 11.25 22.83 40.12
CA LYS A 152 10.90 23.51 41.39
C LYS A 152 10.01 24.72 41.04
N GLY A 153 8.69 24.53 41.07
CA GLY A 153 7.71 25.61 41.00
C GLY A 153 6.95 25.71 42.29
N LYS A 154 6.36 26.86 42.57
CA LYS A 154 5.57 27.15 43.78
C LYS A 154 4.29 26.30 43.95
N HIS A 155 4.01 25.37 43.04
CA HIS A 155 2.86 24.46 43.12
C HIS A 155 3.35 23.01 43.08
N ASN A 156 3.03 22.30 44.19
CA ASN A 156 3.41 20.92 44.46
C ASN A 156 2.71 19.85 43.56
N ASN A 157 2.07 20.22 42.49
CA ASN A 157 1.22 19.33 41.70
C ASN A 157 1.68 19.19 40.25
N LEU A 158 2.98 19.22 39.96
CA LEU A 158 3.46 18.90 38.62
C LEU A 158 3.80 17.41 38.58
N ALA A 159 3.05 16.67 37.74
CA ALA A 159 3.38 15.30 37.38
C ALA A 159 4.83 15.22 36.87
N PRO A 160 5.60 14.22 37.30
CA PRO A 160 6.97 14.06 36.88
C PRO A 160 7.01 13.83 35.35
N ARG A 161 7.83 14.61 34.64
CA ARG A 161 8.12 14.35 33.23
C ARG A 161 9.31 13.42 33.17
N TYR A 162 9.08 12.19 32.80
CA TYR A 162 10.14 11.22 32.52
C TYR A 162 10.60 11.39 31.06
N GLN A 163 11.90 11.47 30.87
CA GLN A 163 12.49 11.41 29.55
C GLN A 163 13.42 10.21 29.51
N GLN A 164 13.11 9.28 28.62
CA GLN A 164 13.97 8.16 28.29
C GLN A 164 15.11 8.67 27.43
N HIS A 165 16.33 8.62 27.93
CA HIS A 165 17.52 8.84 27.17
C HIS A 165 18.19 7.51 26.88
N ILE A 166 17.86 6.91 25.75
CA ILE A 166 18.58 5.79 25.21
C ILE A 166 19.92 6.30 24.65
N ALA A 167 20.99 5.89 25.30
CA ALA A 167 22.27 5.65 24.69
C ALA A 167 23.08 6.80 24.05
N LYS A 168 22.85 8.08 24.33
CA LYS A 168 23.75 9.11 23.79
C LYS A 168 24.49 9.98 24.84
N GLY A 169 24.44 9.61 26.09
CA GLY A 169 25.18 10.33 27.14
C GLY A 169 24.87 11.84 27.22
N ARG A 170 23.74 12.27 26.67
CA ARG A 170 23.30 13.64 26.76
C ARG A 170 22.33 13.79 27.92
N PHE A 171 22.81 14.38 28.98
CA PHE A 171 21.98 14.87 30.04
C PHE A 171 21.26 16.14 29.52
N TYR A 172 19.94 16.12 29.45
CA TYR A 172 19.22 17.36 29.19
C TYR A 172 18.97 18.08 30.50
N GLU A 173 19.61 19.19 30.63
CA GLU A 173 19.23 20.14 31.67
C GLU A 173 17.92 20.82 31.27
N THR A 174 16.86 20.56 31.97
CA THR A 174 15.56 21.23 31.77
C THR A 174 15.30 22.23 32.90
N GLY A 175 15.14 23.51 32.61
CA GLY A 175 14.72 24.56 33.54
C GLY A 175 15.74 25.68 33.72
N ASN A 176 15.43 26.74 34.44
CA ASN A 176 16.38 27.82 34.74
C ASN A 176 17.50 27.30 35.67
N THR A 177 18.71 27.63 35.32
CA THR A 177 19.96 27.11 35.90
C THR A 177 20.10 27.16 37.41
N SER A 178 19.29 27.93 38.10
CA SER A 178 19.39 28.08 39.55
C SER A 178 18.53 27.11 40.40
N GLN A 179 17.68 26.27 39.79
CA GLN A 179 16.72 25.46 40.57
C GLN A 179 16.45 24.06 39.92
N ARG A 180 17.39 23.48 39.22
CA ARG A 180 17.21 22.15 38.64
C ARG A 180 17.87 21.09 39.48
N GLU A 181 17.09 20.09 39.85
CA GLU A 181 17.60 18.84 40.40
C GLU A 181 17.39 17.73 39.33
N THR A 182 18.46 17.05 39.00
CA THR A 182 18.40 15.82 38.22
C THR A 182 18.36 14.67 39.21
N VAL A 183 17.31 13.89 39.16
CA VAL A 183 17.14 12.72 40.04
C VAL A 183 17.25 11.46 39.14
N TYR A 184 18.19 10.61 39.48
CA TYR A 184 18.35 9.32 38.83
C TYR A 184 17.49 8.30 39.56
N VAL A 185 16.54 7.67 38.86
CA VAL A 185 15.66 6.66 39.43
C VAL A 185 16.10 5.29 38.98
N TYR A 186 16.41 4.41 39.90
CA TYR A 186 16.72 3.03 39.62
C TYR A 186 15.45 2.19 39.61
N PRO A 187 15.46 1.17 38.72
CA PRO A 187 14.30 0.29 38.55
C PRO A 187 13.97 -0.62 39.75
N GLU A 188 14.81 -0.65 40.77
CA GLU A 188 14.55 -1.41 41.98
C GLU A 188 13.46 -0.83 42.87
N MET A 189 13.17 0.44 42.71
CA MET A 189 12.08 1.06 43.45
C MET A 189 10.78 0.55 42.87
N ASP A 190 10.00 -0.05 43.73
CA ASP A 190 8.72 -0.67 43.49
C ASP A 190 7.89 0.11 42.48
N ILE A 191 7.80 -0.40 41.27
CA ILE A 191 7.07 0.20 40.13
C ILE A 191 5.59 0.40 40.51
N ASN A 192 5.09 -0.38 41.47
CA ASN A 192 3.72 -0.34 41.96
C ASN A 192 3.44 0.80 42.96
N ASN A 193 4.42 1.63 43.31
CA ASN A 193 4.26 2.67 44.31
C ASN A 193 4.88 3.98 43.85
N SER A 194 4.18 4.70 42.98
CA SER A 194 4.61 5.98 42.43
C SER A 194 4.91 7.05 43.49
N SER A 195 4.36 6.93 44.69
CA SER A 195 4.64 7.82 45.82
C SER A 195 6.02 7.60 46.46
N ARG A 196 6.58 6.40 46.36
CA ARG A 196 7.93 6.10 46.89
C ARG A 196 9.05 6.56 45.99
N PHE A 197 8.80 6.71 44.70
CA PHE A 197 9.77 7.31 43.75
C PHE A 197 10.18 8.74 44.14
N THR A 198 9.38 9.42 44.90
CA THR A 198 9.60 10.82 45.24
C THR A 198 10.23 11.03 46.63
N GLU A 199 10.20 10.04 47.49
CA GLU A 199 10.63 10.22 48.90
C GLU A 199 12.00 9.63 49.26
N GLY A 200 12.58 8.77 48.39
CA GLY A 200 13.75 7.97 48.72
C GLY A 200 15.10 8.44 48.19
N ILE A 201 15.14 9.43 47.29
CA ILE A 201 16.39 9.87 46.66
C ILE A 201 16.78 11.24 47.14
N HIS A 202 17.81 11.29 47.96
CA HIS A 202 18.40 12.55 48.44
C HIS A 202 19.32 13.20 47.41
N LYS A 203 19.37 14.49 47.47
CA LYS A 203 20.20 15.35 46.61
C LYS A 203 21.67 14.93 46.73
N GLY A 204 22.27 14.45 45.67
CA GLY A 204 23.68 14.09 45.60
C GLY A 204 23.98 12.57 45.57
N ASP A 205 22.98 11.70 45.68
CA ASP A 205 23.18 10.27 45.57
C ASP A 205 23.36 9.90 44.10
N PHE A 206 24.60 9.76 43.69
CA PHE A 206 24.95 9.26 42.39
C PHE A 206 25.23 7.77 42.50
N TYR A 207 24.38 6.98 41.93
CA TYR A 207 24.61 5.55 41.81
C TYR A 207 25.46 5.28 40.56
N ARG A 208 26.74 5.06 40.74
CA ARG A 208 27.63 4.55 39.67
C ARG A 208 27.76 3.06 39.83
N LEU A 209 27.46 2.35 38.77
CA LEU A 209 27.82 0.95 38.68
C LEU A 209 29.33 0.81 38.94
N ASN A 210 29.72 0.04 39.93
CA ASN A 210 31.15 -0.21 40.20
C ASN A 210 31.67 -1.22 39.18
N ILE A 211 32.20 -0.71 38.07
CA ILE A 211 32.67 -1.49 36.92
C ILE A 211 33.78 -2.47 37.34
N ASP A 212 34.62 -2.10 38.31
CA ASP A 212 35.68 -2.97 38.77
C ASP A 212 35.13 -4.20 39.51
N LYS A 213 34.11 -4.01 40.35
CA LYS A 213 33.41 -5.11 41.03
C LYS A 213 32.67 -5.99 40.04
N LEU A 214 31.97 -5.43 39.07
CA LEU A 214 31.29 -6.17 38.02
C LEU A 214 32.26 -6.97 37.15
N ASN A 215 33.38 -6.39 36.78
CA ASN A 215 34.41 -7.06 36.00
C ASN A 215 34.98 -8.25 36.77
N ASN A 216 35.30 -8.08 38.07
CA ASN A 216 35.76 -9.16 38.90
C ASN A 216 34.71 -10.27 39.08
N ALA A 217 33.44 -9.91 39.28
CA ALA A 217 32.34 -10.85 39.34
C ALA A 217 32.18 -11.63 38.03
N PHE A 218 32.32 -10.95 36.90
CA PHE A 218 32.27 -11.55 35.57
C PHE A 218 33.41 -12.55 35.34
N ILE A 219 34.67 -12.17 35.67
CA ILE A 219 35.84 -13.03 35.56
C ILE A 219 35.68 -14.26 36.45
N ASN A 220 35.21 -14.08 37.69
CA ASN A 220 35.01 -15.18 38.65
C ASN A 220 33.88 -16.13 38.20
N LYS A 221 32.82 -15.61 37.58
CA LYS A 221 31.70 -16.45 37.12
C LYS A 221 32.08 -17.30 35.91
N TYR A 222 32.80 -16.72 34.95
CA TYR A 222 33.12 -17.39 33.68
C TYR A 222 34.52 -17.99 33.63
N HIS A 223 35.34 -17.78 34.67
CA HIS A 223 36.72 -18.29 34.78
C HIS A 223 37.61 -17.96 33.58
N LEU A 224 37.37 -16.79 32.96
CA LEU A 224 38.07 -16.32 31.79
C LEU A 224 38.74 -14.99 32.09
N THR A 225 39.97 -14.81 31.58
CA THR A 225 40.55 -13.47 31.47
C THR A 225 39.78 -12.65 30.44
N TYR A 226 39.90 -11.32 30.51
CA TYR A 226 39.29 -10.43 29.53
C TYR A 226 39.71 -10.78 28.10
N GLU A 227 40.99 -11.05 27.88
CA GLU A 227 41.54 -11.38 26.58
C GLU A 227 40.99 -12.69 26.02
N GLU A 228 40.92 -13.72 26.88
CA GLU A 228 40.32 -15.01 26.53
C GLU A 228 38.84 -14.91 26.22
N TYR A 229 38.11 -14.08 26.97
CA TYR A 229 36.68 -13.84 26.73
C TYR A 229 36.45 -13.10 25.39
N CYS A 230 37.18 -12.03 25.12
CA CYS A 230 37.04 -11.27 23.86
C CYS A 230 37.40 -12.12 22.62
N ASN A 231 38.26 -13.11 22.78
CA ASN A 231 38.68 -14.00 21.70
C ASN A 231 37.90 -15.33 21.66
N ASN A 232 36.93 -15.52 22.53
CA ASN A 232 36.13 -16.75 22.60
C ASN A 232 34.64 -16.46 22.29
N SER A 233 34.27 -16.65 21.02
CA SER A 233 32.89 -16.42 20.55
C SER A 233 31.84 -17.27 21.26
N GLU A 234 32.17 -18.50 21.65
CA GLU A 234 31.23 -19.37 22.37
C GLU A 234 30.83 -18.79 23.72
N SER A 235 31.78 -18.22 24.44
CA SER A 235 31.52 -17.58 25.73
C SER A 235 30.68 -16.31 25.58
N ILE A 236 30.92 -15.53 24.54
CA ILE A 236 30.12 -14.34 24.22
C ILE A 236 28.68 -14.73 23.87
N VAL A 237 28.51 -15.67 22.96
CA VAL A 237 27.20 -16.14 22.52
C VAL A 237 26.42 -16.78 23.68
N LYS A 238 27.11 -17.55 24.53
CA LYS A 238 26.53 -18.15 25.73
C LYS A 238 26.03 -17.08 26.70
N LEU A 239 26.82 -16.04 26.96
CA LEU A 239 26.46 -14.93 27.82
C LEU A 239 25.24 -14.17 27.27
N LEU A 240 25.21 -13.90 25.96
CA LEU A 240 24.07 -13.27 25.31
C LEU A 240 22.80 -14.10 25.46
N LYS A 241 22.87 -15.40 25.20
CA LYS A 241 21.74 -16.33 25.36
C LYS A 241 21.22 -16.35 26.78
N GLU A 242 22.11 -16.47 27.79
CA GLU A 242 21.75 -16.43 29.20
C GLU A 242 21.10 -15.09 29.57
N THR A 243 21.64 -13.97 29.09
CA THR A 243 21.11 -12.62 29.32
C THR A 243 19.69 -12.50 28.80
N PHE A 244 19.46 -12.86 27.55
CA PHE A 244 18.14 -12.76 26.95
C PHE A 244 17.14 -13.80 27.50
N CYS A 245 17.57 -14.98 27.91
CA CYS A 245 16.70 -15.92 28.62
C CYS A 245 16.20 -15.36 29.97
N ASN A 246 17.08 -14.72 30.72
CA ASN A 246 16.71 -14.10 31.99
C ASN A 246 15.80 -12.88 31.79
N LEU A 247 16.05 -12.09 30.75
CA LEU A 247 15.19 -11.00 30.30
C LEU A 247 13.76 -11.46 30.01
N LEU A 248 13.62 -12.52 29.25
CA LEU A 248 12.32 -13.10 28.89
C LEU A 248 11.55 -13.62 30.11
N ASN A 249 12.23 -14.30 31.00
CA ASN A 249 11.62 -14.81 32.22
C ASN A 249 11.14 -13.65 33.12
N TYR A 250 11.89 -12.57 33.15
CA TYR A 250 11.54 -11.40 33.95
C TYR A 250 10.36 -10.61 33.35
N VAL A 251 10.35 -10.42 32.04
CA VAL A 251 9.23 -9.81 31.31
C VAL A 251 7.96 -10.63 31.56
N SER A 252 8.02 -11.96 31.43
CA SER A 252 6.90 -12.85 31.72
C SER A 252 6.39 -12.73 33.17
N LEU A 253 7.29 -12.56 34.14
CA LEU A 253 6.92 -12.38 35.54
C LEU A 253 6.23 -11.06 35.81
N ILE A 254 6.68 -9.96 35.19
CA ILE A 254 6.03 -8.63 35.34
C ILE A 254 4.61 -8.67 34.80
N TYR A 255 4.40 -9.34 33.67
CA TYR A 255 3.09 -9.38 33.03
C TYR A 255 2.10 -10.34 33.68
N ASN A 256 2.59 -11.42 34.29
CA ASN A 256 1.74 -12.37 34.99
C ASN A 256 1.50 -11.99 36.47
N SER A 257 2.08 -10.88 36.95
CA SER A 257 1.83 -10.38 38.30
C SER A 257 0.44 -9.75 38.37
N PRO A 258 -0.46 -10.18 39.27
CA PRO A 258 -1.77 -9.58 39.42
C PRO A 258 -1.61 -8.12 39.86
N ARG A 259 -2.01 -7.20 39.00
CA ARG A 259 -2.10 -5.77 39.35
C ARG A 259 -3.25 -5.58 40.32
N LYS A 260 -3.02 -4.81 41.38
CA LYS A 260 -4.00 -4.58 42.46
C LYS A 260 -5.12 -3.60 42.10
N ASP A 261 -5.07 -2.96 40.93
CA ASP A 261 -6.10 -2.03 40.47
C ASP A 261 -6.76 -2.62 39.19
N ASP A 262 -7.90 -3.27 39.45
CA ASP A 262 -8.77 -3.90 38.46
C ASP A 262 -9.56 -2.86 37.65
N ASN A 263 -8.93 -2.12 36.78
CA ASN A 263 -9.61 -1.50 35.64
C ASN A 263 -9.45 -2.43 34.43
N TYR A 264 -10.53 -3.10 34.08
CA TYR A 264 -10.62 -4.12 33.05
C TYR A 264 -10.15 -3.65 31.65
N ASP A 265 -10.20 -2.33 31.38
CA ASP A 265 -9.84 -1.75 30.09
C ASP A 265 -8.34 -1.64 29.83
N THR A 266 -7.51 -1.66 30.88
CA THR A 266 -6.04 -1.58 30.77
C THR A 266 -5.39 -2.91 30.31
N ILE A 267 -6.10 -4.02 30.40
CA ILE A 267 -5.56 -5.35 30.08
C ILE A 267 -5.38 -5.54 28.57
N HIS A 268 -6.34 -5.09 27.76
CA HIS A 268 -6.32 -5.27 26.30
C HIS A 268 -5.24 -4.44 25.58
N GLN A 269 -4.86 -3.30 26.12
CA GLN A 269 -3.80 -2.45 25.55
C GLN A 269 -2.41 -3.05 25.71
N ASN A 270 -2.19 -3.74 26.83
CA ASN A 270 -0.91 -4.42 27.08
C ASN A 270 -0.70 -5.59 26.13
N ASP A 271 -1.76 -6.23 25.65
CA ASP A 271 -1.67 -7.43 24.81
C ASP A 271 -1.01 -7.16 23.45
N TYR A 272 -1.29 -6.02 22.80
CA TYR A 272 -0.68 -5.67 21.52
C TYR A 272 0.82 -5.40 21.61
N LEU A 273 1.23 -4.58 22.56
CA LEU A 273 2.64 -4.26 22.78
C LEU A 273 3.42 -5.48 23.30
N LEU A 274 2.76 -6.34 24.04
CA LEU A 274 3.27 -7.63 24.49
C LEU A 274 3.51 -8.59 23.34
N ALA A 275 2.53 -8.77 22.48
CA ALA A 275 2.64 -9.60 21.29
C ALA A 275 3.78 -9.12 20.40
N ARG A 276 3.97 -7.81 20.25
CA ARG A 276 5.06 -7.20 19.50
C ARG A 276 6.42 -7.48 20.15
N GLN A 277 6.54 -7.32 21.47
CA GLN A 277 7.75 -7.64 22.21
C GLN A 277 8.09 -9.13 22.14
N ASP A 278 7.10 -10.00 22.24
CA ASP A 278 7.29 -11.44 22.11
C ASP A 278 7.84 -11.83 20.73
N LYS A 279 7.32 -11.19 19.66
CA LYS A 279 7.82 -11.37 18.29
C LYS A 279 9.28 -10.90 18.15
N VAL A 280 9.63 -9.74 18.72
CA VAL A 280 11.02 -9.25 18.76
C VAL A 280 11.90 -10.22 19.53
N MET A 281 11.49 -10.67 20.70
CA MET A 281 12.26 -11.59 21.54
C MET A 281 12.40 -12.99 20.91
N LYS A 282 11.37 -13.47 20.22
CA LYS A 282 11.49 -14.68 19.41
C LYS A 282 12.54 -14.50 18.33
N ARG A 283 12.55 -13.33 17.67
CA ARG A 283 13.54 -13.01 16.64
C ARG A 283 14.95 -12.86 17.22
N VAL A 284 15.10 -12.30 18.42
CA VAL A 284 16.37 -12.28 19.17
C VAL A 284 16.93 -13.71 19.33
N ARG A 285 16.10 -14.65 19.78
CA ARG A 285 16.54 -16.06 19.92
C ARG A 285 17.01 -16.64 18.59
N GLU A 286 16.23 -16.45 17.52
CA GLU A 286 16.59 -16.91 16.18
C GLU A 286 17.93 -16.31 15.71
N ILE A 287 18.18 -15.02 15.95
CA ILE A 287 19.44 -14.36 15.58
C ILE A 287 20.59 -14.84 16.43
N LEU A 288 20.38 -15.04 17.73
CA LEU A 288 21.41 -15.61 18.61
C LEU A 288 21.81 -17.03 18.19
N ASP A 289 20.89 -17.81 17.63
CA ASP A 289 21.19 -19.13 17.07
C ASP A 289 21.98 -19.05 15.74
N LEU A 290 21.90 -17.92 15.03
CA LEU A 290 22.74 -17.65 13.85
C LEU A 290 24.16 -17.18 14.20
N LEU A 291 24.44 -16.84 15.47
CA LEU A 291 25.81 -16.49 15.93
C LEU A 291 26.66 -17.75 16.07
N ASP A 292 26.73 -18.51 15.01
CA ASP A 292 27.52 -19.72 14.84
C ASP A 292 28.66 -19.45 13.84
N PRO A 293 29.90 -19.86 14.15
CA PRO A 293 31.05 -19.64 13.26
C PRO A 293 30.82 -20.14 11.83
N VAL A 294 30.13 -21.26 11.67
CA VAL A 294 29.86 -21.87 10.36
C VAL A 294 28.84 -21.04 9.60
N PHE A 295 27.80 -20.51 10.28
CA PHE A 295 26.80 -19.68 9.67
C PHE A 295 27.39 -18.33 9.24
N ILE A 296 28.15 -17.67 10.12
CA ILE A 296 28.79 -16.38 9.82
C ILE A 296 29.74 -16.51 8.62
N ARG A 297 30.49 -17.59 8.55
CA ARG A 297 31.34 -17.89 7.40
C ARG A 297 30.53 -18.04 6.11
N LYS A 298 29.46 -18.82 6.11
CA LYS A 298 28.59 -19.00 4.95
C LYS A 298 27.93 -17.67 4.50
N TYR A 299 27.55 -16.84 5.46
CA TYR A 299 26.98 -15.52 5.16
C TYR A 299 27.98 -14.66 4.38
N TYR A 300 29.22 -14.58 4.84
CA TYR A 300 30.23 -13.78 4.14
C TYR A 300 30.67 -14.40 2.80
N GLU A 301 30.72 -15.72 2.69
CA GLU A 301 30.93 -16.39 1.41
C GLU A 301 29.85 -16.04 0.39
N ALA A 302 28.58 -16.01 0.82
CA ALA A 302 27.47 -15.60 -0.04
C ALA A 302 27.58 -14.11 -0.42
N LYS A 303 27.96 -13.22 0.50
CA LYS A 303 28.18 -11.81 0.23
C LYS A 303 29.32 -11.59 -0.77
N ILE A 304 30.41 -12.31 -0.64
CA ILE A 304 31.52 -12.27 -1.60
C ILE A 304 31.03 -12.69 -3.00
N SER A 305 30.29 -13.78 -3.10
CA SER A 305 29.73 -14.26 -4.38
C SER A 305 28.80 -13.24 -5.02
N GLN A 306 27.96 -12.59 -4.23
CA GLN A 306 27.06 -11.53 -4.70
C GLN A 306 27.82 -10.31 -5.23
N ASN A 307 28.88 -9.90 -4.53
CA ASN A 307 29.72 -8.76 -4.99
C ASN A 307 30.52 -9.10 -6.24
N PHE A 308 30.99 -10.34 -6.40
CA PHE A 308 31.59 -10.79 -7.66
C PHE A 308 30.62 -10.68 -8.84
N GLN A 309 29.37 -11.07 -8.64
CA GLN A 309 28.35 -10.92 -9.68
C GLN A 309 28.13 -9.45 -10.06
N ILE A 310 28.14 -8.52 -9.09
CA ILE A 310 28.07 -7.08 -9.36
C ILE A 310 29.28 -6.63 -10.20
N MET A 311 30.48 -7.10 -9.87
CA MET A 311 31.69 -6.76 -10.63
C MET A 311 31.66 -7.30 -12.06
N GLU A 312 31.06 -8.46 -12.31
CA GLU A 312 30.89 -9.02 -13.65
C GLU A 312 29.90 -8.21 -14.51
N GLU A 313 28.89 -7.62 -13.90
CA GLU A 313 27.84 -6.85 -14.56
C GLU A 313 28.20 -5.36 -14.78
N ARG A 314 29.24 -4.85 -14.11
CA ARG A 314 29.60 -3.42 -14.08
C ARG A 314 30.98 -3.16 -14.66
N ALA A 315 31.15 -1.97 -15.23
CA ALA A 315 32.44 -1.52 -15.71
C ALA A 315 33.44 -1.31 -14.55
N PRO A 316 34.74 -1.66 -14.72
CA PRO A 316 35.73 -1.55 -13.65
C PRO A 316 35.91 -0.15 -13.07
N GLU A 317 35.57 0.89 -13.83
CA GLU A 317 35.67 2.30 -13.40
C GLU A 317 34.39 2.81 -12.72
N SER A 318 33.35 1.97 -12.64
CA SER A 318 32.10 2.34 -12.00
C SER A 318 32.23 2.36 -10.48
N GLN A 319 31.49 3.26 -9.83
CA GLN A 319 31.46 3.34 -8.38
C GLN A 319 31.01 2.02 -7.75
N ASP A 320 30.04 1.33 -8.38
CA ASP A 320 29.51 0.05 -7.90
C ASP A 320 30.61 -1.04 -7.90
N PHE A 321 31.46 -1.07 -8.94
CA PHE A 321 32.57 -2.02 -9.03
C PHE A 321 33.59 -1.81 -7.93
N VAL A 322 34.03 -0.55 -7.72
CA VAL A 322 35.03 -0.20 -6.70
C VAL A 322 34.50 -0.50 -5.29
N LEU A 323 33.22 -0.24 -5.02
CA LEU A 323 32.60 -0.58 -3.74
C LEU A 323 32.53 -2.10 -3.53
N ALA A 324 32.15 -2.85 -4.56
CA ALA A 324 32.07 -4.32 -4.50
C ALA A 324 33.45 -4.95 -4.24
N GLU A 325 34.51 -4.44 -4.87
CA GLU A 325 35.89 -4.87 -4.64
C GLU A 325 36.32 -4.62 -3.19
N GLY A 326 36.05 -3.43 -2.65
CA GLY A 326 36.34 -3.08 -1.26
C GLY A 326 35.58 -3.96 -0.26
N PHE A 327 34.31 -4.28 -0.52
CA PHE A 327 33.54 -5.21 0.32
C PHE A 327 34.12 -6.62 0.28
N ILE A 328 34.53 -7.13 -0.88
CA ILE A 328 35.16 -8.46 -1.01
C ILE A 328 36.42 -8.54 -0.16
N GLU A 329 37.29 -7.52 -0.20
CA GLU A 329 38.49 -7.49 0.60
C GLU A 329 38.19 -7.50 2.11
N GLY A 330 37.23 -6.66 2.53
CA GLY A 330 36.77 -6.61 3.92
C GLY A 330 36.24 -7.96 4.40
N TYR A 331 35.36 -8.59 3.63
CA TYR A 331 34.78 -9.91 4.00
C TYR A 331 35.82 -11.04 4.00
N ARG A 332 36.79 -11.01 3.08
CA ARG A 332 37.90 -11.98 3.12
C ARG A 332 38.75 -11.82 4.37
N SER A 333 39.01 -10.62 4.84
CA SER A 333 39.74 -10.39 6.07
C SER A 333 39.06 -11.00 7.29
N ILE A 334 37.72 -10.95 7.33
CA ILE A 334 36.90 -11.60 8.38
C ILE A 334 37.04 -13.12 8.30
N LEU A 335 36.96 -13.68 7.07
CA LEU A 335 37.05 -15.15 6.87
C LEU A 335 38.41 -15.73 7.21
N LEU A 336 39.49 -14.93 7.15
CA LEU A 336 40.83 -15.35 7.50
C LEU A 336 41.10 -15.37 9.01
N GLN A 337 40.20 -14.83 9.84
CA GLN A 337 40.35 -14.85 11.29
C GLN A 337 40.13 -16.29 11.83
N PRO A 338 41.06 -16.82 12.65
CA PRO A 338 41.01 -18.20 13.13
C PRO A 338 39.90 -18.43 14.16
N LYS A 339 39.48 -17.35 14.84
CA LYS A 339 38.38 -17.36 15.83
C LYS A 339 37.51 -16.15 15.66
N LEU A 340 36.22 -16.31 15.93
CA LEU A 340 35.30 -15.16 15.95
C LEU A 340 35.54 -14.36 17.23
N SER A 341 35.97 -13.12 17.06
CA SER A 341 36.08 -12.13 18.14
C SER A 341 34.79 -11.40 18.36
N LEU A 342 34.67 -10.66 19.47
CA LEU A 342 33.57 -9.75 19.74
C LEU A 342 33.37 -8.76 18.58
N GLU A 343 34.47 -8.27 18.01
CA GLU A 343 34.46 -7.35 16.87
C GLU A 343 33.82 -7.98 15.63
N VAL A 344 34.16 -9.23 15.31
CA VAL A 344 33.56 -9.96 14.17
C VAL A 344 32.07 -10.17 14.38
N ILE A 345 31.63 -10.52 15.60
CA ILE A 345 30.20 -10.68 15.92
C ILE A 345 29.47 -9.33 15.73
N LYS A 346 30.04 -8.23 16.23
CA LYS A 346 29.45 -6.89 16.04
C LYS A 346 29.38 -6.49 14.56
N THR A 347 30.45 -6.74 13.81
CA THR A 347 30.48 -6.46 12.37
C THR A 347 29.41 -7.27 11.64
N PHE A 348 29.31 -8.56 11.93
CA PHE A 348 28.26 -9.42 11.35
C PHE A 348 26.86 -8.93 11.67
N LEU A 349 26.59 -8.55 12.93
CA LEU A 349 25.27 -8.02 13.32
C LEU A 349 24.97 -6.68 12.65
N ASN A 350 25.96 -5.81 12.50
CA ASN A 350 25.79 -4.53 11.78
C ASN A 350 25.55 -4.75 10.29
N ASP A 351 26.22 -5.69 9.65
CA ASP A 351 25.98 -6.05 8.25
C ASP A 351 24.58 -6.64 8.05
N MET A 352 24.15 -7.53 8.94
CA MET A 352 22.78 -8.04 8.96
C MET A 352 21.76 -6.91 9.18
N LEU A 353 22.05 -5.99 10.08
CA LEU A 353 21.20 -4.83 10.35
C LEU A 353 21.03 -3.98 9.08
N ALA A 354 22.11 -3.69 8.39
CA ALA A 354 22.09 -2.93 7.14
C ALA A 354 21.27 -3.64 6.05
N ASP A 355 21.41 -4.96 5.90
CA ASP A 355 20.63 -5.76 4.97
C ASP A 355 19.13 -5.68 5.29
N HIS A 356 18.75 -5.89 6.54
CA HIS A 356 17.35 -5.82 6.96
C HIS A 356 16.79 -4.42 6.86
N GLN A 357 17.57 -3.37 7.16
CA GLN A 357 17.17 -1.98 6.97
C GLN A 357 16.94 -1.66 5.49
N SER A 358 17.77 -2.17 4.59
CA SER A 358 17.58 -2.00 3.15
C SER A 358 16.27 -2.64 2.68
N ILE A 359 16.00 -3.88 3.08
CA ILE A 359 14.75 -4.59 2.77
C ILE A 359 13.56 -3.83 3.32
N TRP A 360 13.59 -3.44 4.59
CA TRP A 360 12.51 -2.73 5.25
C TRP A 360 12.21 -1.38 4.58
N ARG A 361 13.24 -0.58 4.30
CA ARG A 361 13.08 0.72 3.61
C ARG A 361 12.46 0.56 2.23
N SER A 362 12.85 -0.49 1.48
CA SER A 362 12.23 -0.81 0.19
C SER A 362 10.75 -1.12 0.35
N CYS A 363 10.38 -1.98 1.30
CA CYS A 363 8.98 -2.33 1.58
C CYS A 363 8.17 -1.12 2.04
N GLU A 364 8.69 -0.35 2.97
CA GLU A 364 8.03 0.84 3.52
C GLU A 364 7.84 1.94 2.45
N THR A 365 8.83 2.11 1.57
CA THR A 365 8.73 3.08 0.46
C THR A 365 7.61 2.70 -0.51
N GLU A 366 7.54 1.43 -0.93
CA GLU A 366 6.49 0.96 -1.83
C GLU A 366 5.11 0.95 -1.15
N ALA A 367 5.04 0.55 0.12
CA ALA A 367 3.80 0.62 0.90
C ALA A 367 3.28 2.06 1.01
N ASN A 368 4.16 3.01 1.34
CA ASN A 368 3.81 4.43 1.48
C ASN A 368 3.37 5.05 0.16
N LYS A 369 4.00 4.69 -0.94
CA LYS A 369 3.61 5.12 -2.29
C LYS A 369 2.21 4.61 -2.65
N ASN A 370 1.93 3.32 -2.42
CA ASN A 370 0.62 2.75 -2.66
C ASN A 370 -0.45 3.36 -1.74
N ALA A 371 -0.12 3.61 -0.47
CA ALA A 371 -1.02 4.29 0.48
C ALA A 371 -1.39 5.69 -0.01
N LYS A 372 -0.43 6.45 -0.55
CA LYS A 372 -0.68 7.76 -1.14
C LYS A 372 -1.64 7.70 -2.32
N ILE A 373 -1.47 6.72 -3.21
CA ILE A 373 -2.37 6.54 -4.37
C ILE A 373 -3.80 6.25 -3.88
N VAL A 374 -3.96 5.33 -2.93
CA VAL A 374 -5.27 5.00 -2.35
C VAL A 374 -5.90 6.24 -1.69
N ALA A 375 -5.13 6.98 -0.89
CA ALA A 375 -5.61 8.20 -0.23
C ALA A 375 -6.04 9.28 -1.23
N GLN A 376 -5.25 9.50 -2.30
CA GLN A 376 -5.58 10.44 -3.37
C GLN A 376 -6.87 10.07 -4.10
N MET A 377 -7.13 8.79 -4.30
CA MET A 377 -8.35 8.31 -4.94
C MET A 377 -9.56 8.50 -4.04
N ILE A 378 -9.42 8.21 -2.75
CA ILE A 378 -10.51 8.36 -1.76
C ILE A 378 -10.91 9.83 -1.62
N VAL A 379 -9.95 10.73 -1.45
CA VAL A 379 -10.23 12.18 -1.31
C VAL A 379 -10.76 12.76 -2.62
N GLY A 380 -10.23 12.32 -3.76
CA GLY A 380 -10.58 12.87 -5.07
C GLY A 380 -10.19 14.34 -5.21
N LYS A 381 -10.85 15.02 -6.16
CA LYS A 381 -10.75 16.48 -6.31
C LYS A 381 -12.10 17.09 -5.90
N THR A 382 -12.17 17.66 -4.71
CA THR A 382 -13.44 18.20 -4.19
C THR A 382 -13.80 19.58 -4.74
N GLY A 383 -12.90 20.22 -5.52
CA GLY A 383 -13.07 21.61 -5.98
C GLY A 383 -12.88 22.64 -4.88
N SER A 384 -12.58 22.21 -3.66
CA SER A 384 -12.14 23.04 -2.55
C SER A 384 -10.69 23.54 -2.78
N GLU A 385 -10.19 24.39 -1.88
CA GLU A 385 -8.81 24.83 -1.97
C GLU A 385 -7.86 23.61 -1.95
N LYS A 386 -6.96 23.50 -2.93
CA LYS A 386 -6.02 22.39 -3.11
C LYS A 386 -5.26 22.00 -1.82
N ILE A 387 -5.03 22.97 -0.93
CA ILE A 387 -4.32 22.78 0.34
C ILE A 387 -5.08 21.82 1.27
N TRP A 388 -6.42 21.88 1.29
CA TRP A 388 -7.24 21.01 2.12
C TRP A 388 -7.21 19.57 1.62
N ASP A 389 -7.34 19.40 0.30
CA ASP A 389 -7.29 18.07 -0.32
C ASP A 389 -5.91 17.41 -0.11
N ASP A 390 -4.81 18.15 -0.33
CA ASP A 390 -3.46 17.63 -0.12
C ASP A 390 -3.19 17.23 1.34
N SER A 391 -3.72 18.01 2.30
CA SER A 391 -3.60 17.72 3.73
C SER A 391 -4.45 16.53 4.17
N ALA A 392 -5.67 16.39 3.62
CA ALA A 392 -6.53 15.23 3.86
C ALA A 392 -5.91 13.94 3.27
N VAL A 393 -5.32 14.04 2.09
CA VAL A 393 -4.56 12.93 1.48
C VAL A 393 -3.41 12.50 2.39
N ALA A 394 -2.61 13.45 2.89
CA ALA A 394 -1.49 13.13 3.79
C ALA A 394 -1.96 12.47 5.08
N LEU A 395 -3.06 12.94 5.66
CA LEU A 395 -3.65 12.36 6.87
C LEU A 395 -4.11 10.91 6.61
N ILE A 396 -4.93 10.68 5.58
CA ILE A 396 -5.42 9.34 5.24
C ILE A 396 -4.26 8.40 4.90
N GLN A 397 -3.27 8.88 4.12
CA GLN A 397 -2.06 8.13 3.81
C GLN A 397 -1.34 7.66 5.06
N ALA A 398 -1.12 8.55 6.02
CA ALA A 398 -0.45 8.24 7.28
C ALA A 398 -1.22 7.18 8.09
N LEU A 399 -2.55 7.31 8.17
CA LEU A 399 -3.39 6.34 8.87
C LEU A 399 -3.45 4.98 8.18
N ILE A 400 -3.48 4.94 6.85
CA ILE A 400 -3.36 3.67 6.08
C ILE A 400 -2.05 2.97 6.41
N VAL A 401 -0.92 3.70 6.35
CA VAL A 401 0.40 3.16 6.70
C VAL A 401 0.41 2.64 8.13
N LEU A 402 -0.13 3.40 9.07
CA LEU A 402 -0.22 2.99 10.46
C LEU A 402 -1.01 1.69 10.66
N VAL A 403 -2.23 1.62 10.09
CA VAL A 403 -3.10 0.44 10.18
C VAL A 403 -2.42 -0.79 9.58
N CYS A 404 -1.84 -0.67 8.39
CA CYS A 404 -1.20 -1.80 7.72
C CYS A 404 0.09 -2.27 8.41
N ARG A 405 0.82 -1.35 9.06
CA ARG A 405 2.10 -1.64 9.73
C ARG A 405 1.91 -2.16 11.14
N GLU A 406 1.01 -1.54 11.90
CA GLU A 406 0.94 -1.76 13.35
C GLU A 406 -0.11 -2.79 13.75
N SER A 407 -1.13 -3.05 12.92
CA SER A 407 -2.15 -4.02 13.28
C SER A 407 -1.65 -5.46 13.17
N ASP A 408 -1.72 -6.19 14.28
CA ASP A 408 -1.40 -7.61 14.38
C ASP A 408 -2.65 -8.51 14.41
N LEU A 409 -3.85 -7.91 14.43
CA LEU A 409 -5.10 -8.65 14.45
C LEU A 409 -5.46 -9.09 13.03
N ASP A 410 -5.85 -10.34 12.88
CA ASP A 410 -6.39 -10.84 11.63
C ASP A 410 -7.62 -10.03 11.21
N TYR A 411 -7.75 -9.78 9.92
CA TYR A 411 -8.87 -9.06 9.32
C TYR A 411 -9.11 -7.65 9.86
N SER A 412 -8.06 -6.95 10.31
CA SER A 412 -8.13 -5.57 10.83
C SER A 412 -7.41 -4.56 9.94
N ARG A 413 -6.57 -5.02 9.00
CA ARG A 413 -5.81 -4.15 8.09
C ARG A 413 -6.63 -3.76 6.85
N HIS A 414 -7.65 -2.92 7.07
CA HIS A 414 -8.57 -2.45 6.04
C HIS A 414 -9.02 -0.99 6.28
N LEU A 415 -9.66 -0.38 5.29
CA LEU A 415 -10.08 1.03 5.36
C LEU A 415 -11.13 1.32 6.44
N GLY A 416 -11.89 0.32 6.90
CA GLY A 416 -12.78 0.45 8.06
C GLY A 416 -12.03 0.78 9.35
N SER A 417 -10.81 0.25 9.53
CA SER A 417 -9.95 0.64 10.67
C SER A 417 -9.47 2.09 10.54
N VAL A 418 -9.17 2.56 9.33
CA VAL A 418 -8.84 3.97 9.09
C VAL A 418 -10.01 4.89 9.43
N ASN A 419 -11.23 4.50 9.00
CA ASN A 419 -12.46 5.22 9.32
C ASN A 419 -12.69 5.28 10.84
N ARG A 420 -12.47 4.16 11.53
CA ARG A 420 -12.61 4.09 12.99
C ARG A 420 -11.63 5.03 13.71
N ILE A 421 -10.36 5.05 13.31
CA ILE A 421 -9.36 5.98 13.86
C ILE A 421 -9.80 7.43 13.65
N LEU A 422 -10.26 7.77 12.44
CA LEU A 422 -10.75 9.11 12.15
C LEU A 422 -12.01 9.46 12.97
N SER A 423 -12.88 8.49 13.26
CA SER A 423 -14.11 8.75 14.03
C SER A 423 -13.83 8.90 15.53
N GLU A 424 -12.89 8.12 16.07
CA GLU A 424 -12.65 8.08 17.52
C GLU A 424 -11.55 9.06 18.00
N LEU A 425 -10.59 9.40 17.16
CA LEU A 425 -9.41 10.17 17.54
C LEU A 425 -9.40 11.64 17.05
N ILE A 426 -10.54 12.15 16.60
CA ILE A 426 -10.64 13.53 16.07
C ILE A 426 -11.05 14.57 17.12
N GLU A 427 -11.56 14.15 18.26
CA GLU A 427 -11.95 15.09 19.32
C GLU A 427 -10.74 15.86 19.84
N MET A 428 -10.91 17.16 20.02
CA MET A 428 -9.89 18.05 20.56
C MET A 428 -10.02 18.15 22.06
N ASP A 429 -8.91 18.02 22.76
CA ASP A 429 -8.83 18.23 24.19
C ASP A 429 -8.69 19.73 24.56
N GLU A 430 -8.56 20.00 25.84
CA GLU A 430 -8.34 21.36 26.39
C GLU A 430 -7.04 22.05 25.91
N PHE A 431 -6.10 21.28 25.32
CA PHE A 431 -4.84 21.77 24.74
C PHE A 431 -4.92 21.91 23.22
N ASN A 432 -6.10 21.81 22.64
CA ASN A 432 -6.33 21.79 21.19
C ASN A 432 -5.55 20.69 20.45
N LYS A 433 -5.33 19.55 21.09
CA LYS A 433 -4.73 18.38 20.52
C LYS A 433 -5.78 17.30 20.27
N THR A 434 -5.65 16.63 19.14
CA THR A 434 -6.45 15.45 18.80
C THR A 434 -5.73 14.17 19.24
N GLY A 435 -6.45 13.07 19.36
CA GLY A 435 -5.83 11.76 19.54
C GLY A 435 -4.77 11.43 18.48
N ILE A 436 -4.94 11.92 17.24
CA ILE A 436 -3.95 11.77 16.15
C ILE A 436 -2.65 12.52 16.45
N ASP A 437 -2.71 13.69 17.09
CA ASP A 437 -1.51 14.42 17.54
C ASP A 437 -0.73 13.60 18.57
N TYR A 438 -1.42 13.02 19.56
CA TYR A 438 -0.81 12.16 20.58
C TYR A 438 -0.23 10.88 20.00
N LEU A 439 -0.95 10.25 19.07
CA LEU A 439 -0.45 9.10 18.33
C LEU A 439 0.87 9.42 17.61
N SER A 440 0.91 10.56 16.91
CA SER A 440 2.11 11.01 16.23
C SER A 440 3.28 11.30 17.17
N ASP A 441 3.00 11.84 18.37
CA ASP A 441 4.03 12.14 19.37
C ASP A 441 4.68 10.87 19.95
N ARG A 442 3.99 9.73 19.92
CA ARG A 442 4.52 8.42 20.35
C ARG A 442 5.47 7.77 19.35
N LEU A 443 5.40 8.17 18.07
CA LEU A 443 6.25 7.61 17.03
C LEU A 443 7.66 8.22 17.10
N ALA A 444 8.65 7.43 16.72
CA ALA A 444 10.05 7.86 16.72
C ALA A 444 10.31 9.01 15.74
N TYR A 445 11.33 9.82 16.01
CA TYR A 445 11.81 10.80 15.03
C TYR A 445 12.27 10.09 13.76
N GLY A 446 11.80 10.57 12.61
CA GLY A 446 12.09 9.96 11.29
C GLY A 446 11.12 8.84 10.90
N ASP A 447 10.17 8.46 11.77
CA ASP A 447 9.09 7.55 11.40
C ASP A 447 8.25 8.14 10.25
N ILE A 448 7.93 7.31 9.26
CA ILE A 448 7.25 7.76 8.04
C ILE A 448 5.84 8.30 8.32
N VAL A 449 5.11 7.71 9.27
CA VAL A 449 3.79 8.17 9.69
C VAL A 449 3.91 9.54 10.36
N ARG A 450 4.84 9.66 11.31
CA ARG A 450 5.12 10.94 11.99
C ARG A 450 5.51 12.04 11.02
N THR A 451 6.35 11.71 10.05
CA THR A 451 6.82 12.64 9.02
C THR A 451 5.68 13.07 8.10
N THR A 452 4.82 12.13 7.69
CA THR A 452 3.67 12.40 6.84
C THR A 452 2.64 13.27 7.57
N LEU A 453 2.45 13.07 8.87
CA LEU A 453 1.57 13.88 9.72
C LEU A 453 2.14 15.26 10.10
N ALA A 454 3.38 15.58 9.74
CA ALA A 454 4.02 16.84 10.16
C ALA A 454 3.23 18.08 9.72
N GLY A 455 2.69 18.06 8.50
CA GLY A 455 1.81 19.14 8.00
C GLY A 455 0.56 19.31 8.85
N PHE A 456 -0.15 18.23 9.14
CA PHE A 456 -1.35 18.23 10.00
C PHE A 456 -1.04 18.77 11.40
N ARG A 457 0.05 18.30 12.03
CA ARG A 457 0.46 18.72 13.38
C ARG A 457 0.82 20.20 13.49
N SER A 458 1.33 20.78 12.43
CA SER A 458 1.79 22.19 12.40
C SER A 458 0.68 23.18 12.05
N THR A 459 -0.51 22.71 11.67
CA THR A 459 -1.63 23.59 11.28
C THR A 459 -2.33 24.20 12.48
N SER A 460 -2.99 25.36 12.28
CA SER A 460 -3.83 25.98 13.30
C SER A 460 -5.08 25.14 13.58
N ASP A 461 -5.68 25.28 14.76
CA ASP A 461 -6.84 24.51 15.20
C ASP A 461 -8.01 24.59 14.23
N LYS A 462 -8.30 25.80 13.71
CA LYS A 462 -9.34 25.99 12.69
C LYS A 462 -9.03 25.21 11.42
N THR A 463 -7.77 25.18 11.00
CA THR A 463 -7.31 24.44 9.84
C THR A 463 -7.38 22.95 10.06
N LYS A 464 -6.98 22.46 11.26
CA LYS A 464 -7.11 21.05 11.62
C LYS A 464 -8.53 20.54 11.49
N SER A 465 -9.51 21.28 12.02
CA SER A 465 -10.94 20.90 11.90
C SER A 465 -11.37 20.77 10.44
N SER A 466 -10.92 21.68 9.56
CA SER A 466 -11.23 21.60 8.12
C SER A 466 -10.57 20.40 7.45
N VAL A 467 -9.30 20.10 7.76
CA VAL A 467 -8.59 18.93 7.24
C VAL A 467 -9.25 17.63 7.71
N LEU A 468 -9.62 17.55 8.99
CA LEU A 468 -10.32 16.39 9.55
C LEU A 468 -11.66 16.16 8.86
N PHE A 469 -12.43 17.22 8.62
CA PHE A 469 -13.69 17.13 7.89
C PHE A 469 -13.48 16.64 6.45
N SER A 470 -12.49 17.21 5.74
CA SER A 470 -12.15 16.81 4.36
C SER A 470 -11.64 15.37 4.28
N ALA A 471 -11.01 14.85 5.33
CA ALA A 471 -10.55 13.46 5.40
C ALA A 471 -11.68 12.48 5.79
N ASN A 472 -12.50 12.86 6.78
CA ASN A 472 -13.53 11.97 7.33
C ASN A 472 -14.70 11.74 6.35
N THR A 473 -15.11 12.77 5.61
CA THR A 473 -16.24 12.67 4.67
C THR A 473 -16.07 11.57 3.63
N PRO A 474 -14.97 11.52 2.84
CA PRO A 474 -14.81 10.48 1.83
C PRO A 474 -14.50 9.09 2.40
N VAL A 475 -13.96 9.01 3.62
CA VAL A 475 -13.69 7.74 4.30
C VAL A 475 -14.95 7.15 4.95
N GLY A 476 -15.98 7.97 5.13
CA GLY A 476 -17.23 7.56 5.79
C GLY A 476 -17.93 6.35 5.18
N ILE A 477 -17.76 6.09 3.87
CA ILE A 477 -18.26 4.88 3.20
C ILE A 477 -17.74 3.59 3.86
N PHE A 478 -16.53 3.61 4.40
CA PHE A 478 -15.93 2.48 5.10
C PHE A 478 -16.40 2.35 6.55
N GLY A 479 -17.44 3.07 6.93
CA GLY A 479 -18.24 2.85 8.13
C GLY A 479 -19.42 1.89 7.90
N ASP A 480 -19.77 1.60 6.64
CA ASP A 480 -20.82 0.62 6.30
C ASP A 480 -20.31 -0.81 6.52
N TYR A 481 -21.07 -1.58 7.33
CA TYR A 481 -20.70 -2.96 7.68
C TYR A 481 -20.48 -3.85 6.45
N ALA A 482 -21.33 -3.73 5.44
CA ALA A 482 -21.22 -4.56 4.23
C ALA A 482 -19.96 -4.24 3.42
N VAL A 483 -19.55 -2.98 3.38
CA VAL A 483 -18.29 -2.55 2.75
C VAL A 483 -17.08 -3.01 3.57
N ILE A 484 -17.18 -2.92 4.90
CA ILE A 484 -16.11 -3.39 5.80
C ILE A 484 -15.90 -4.90 5.65
N ASP A 485 -16.98 -5.68 5.64
CA ASP A 485 -16.92 -7.15 5.46
C ASP A 485 -16.22 -7.51 4.14
N GLN A 486 -16.57 -6.84 3.05
CA GLN A 486 -15.93 -7.04 1.76
C GLN A 486 -14.46 -6.61 1.75
N ALA A 487 -14.10 -5.53 2.47
CA ALA A 487 -12.77 -4.96 2.53
C ALA A 487 -11.84 -5.66 3.55
N ALA A 488 -12.38 -6.29 4.59
CA ALA A 488 -11.59 -6.97 5.61
C ALA A 488 -10.95 -8.26 5.09
N HIS A 489 -11.59 -8.90 4.11
CA HIS A 489 -11.15 -10.16 3.53
C HIS A 489 -10.56 -9.93 2.13
N HIS A 490 -9.71 -10.84 1.68
CA HIS A 490 -9.06 -10.76 0.37
C HIS A 490 -9.07 -12.13 -0.31
N GLU A 491 -10.00 -12.31 -1.27
CA GLU A 491 -10.23 -13.58 -1.97
C GLU A 491 -9.70 -13.56 -3.41
N PHE A 492 -9.32 -12.39 -3.91
CA PHE A 492 -8.92 -12.22 -5.30
C PHE A 492 -7.56 -11.51 -5.43
N ASN A 493 -6.55 -12.22 -5.94
CA ASN A 493 -5.27 -11.63 -6.31
C ASN A 493 -5.28 -11.28 -7.82
N PRO A 494 -5.10 -9.99 -8.22
CA PRO A 494 -5.08 -9.60 -9.62
C PRO A 494 -4.01 -10.26 -10.49
N GLU A 495 -2.91 -10.79 -9.93
CA GLU A 495 -1.87 -11.51 -10.66
C GLU A 495 -2.44 -12.74 -11.41
N ILE A 496 -3.53 -13.33 -10.92
CA ILE A 496 -4.21 -14.48 -11.57
C ILE A 496 -4.71 -14.18 -12.98
N LEU A 497 -4.99 -12.90 -13.28
CA LEU A 497 -5.39 -12.46 -14.63
C LEU A 497 -4.29 -12.71 -15.66
N ALA A 498 -3.02 -12.68 -15.25
CA ALA A 498 -1.89 -12.97 -16.12
C ALA A 498 -1.67 -14.48 -16.31
N GLU A 499 -2.06 -15.29 -15.34
CA GLU A 499 -1.74 -16.71 -15.27
C GLU A 499 -2.88 -17.60 -15.79
N ASP A 500 -4.10 -17.36 -15.29
CA ASP A 500 -5.28 -18.20 -15.57
C ASP A 500 -6.35 -17.47 -16.38
N LYS A 501 -7.20 -18.25 -17.07
CA LYS A 501 -8.40 -17.71 -17.72
C LYS A 501 -9.34 -17.17 -16.66
N THR A 502 -9.36 -15.85 -16.51
CA THR A 502 -10.10 -15.19 -15.43
C THR A 502 -10.99 -14.09 -15.97
N ALA A 503 -12.21 -14.02 -15.48
CA ALA A 503 -13.14 -12.93 -15.73
C ALA A 503 -13.59 -12.33 -14.39
N VAL A 504 -13.43 -11.03 -14.25
CA VAL A 504 -13.84 -10.27 -13.05
C VAL A 504 -14.90 -9.27 -13.45
N PHE A 505 -16.03 -9.29 -12.78
CA PHE A 505 -17.10 -8.33 -12.96
C PHE A 505 -17.12 -7.34 -11.80
N LEU A 506 -17.11 -6.06 -12.13
CA LEU A 506 -17.30 -4.97 -11.18
C LEU A 506 -18.73 -4.50 -11.30
N ILE A 507 -19.57 -4.94 -10.37
CA ILE A 507 -20.99 -4.60 -10.34
C ILE A 507 -21.14 -3.44 -9.36
N SER A 508 -21.33 -2.24 -9.91
CA SER A 508 -21.49 -1.02 -9.10
C SER A 508 -22.78 -0.32 -9.45
N PRO A 509 -23.52 0.18 -8.44
CA PRO A 509 -24.71 0.97 -8.72
C PRO A 509 -24.33 2.18 -9.57
N GLY A 510 -25.16 2.48 -10.55
CA GLY A 510 -24.99 3.70 -11.35
C GLY A 510 -25.25 4.96 -10.51
N ASN A 511 -24.91 6.11 -11.04
CA ASN A 511 -25.14 7.42 -10.40
C ASN A 511 -26.65 7.76 -10.24
N ASP A 512 -27.53 6.89 -10.71
CA ASP A 512 -28.98 7.08 -10.67
C ASP A 512 -29.58 6.91 -9.27
N ASP A 513 -28.86 6.26 -8.35
CA ASP A 513 -29.23 6.12 -6.94
C ASP A 513 -28.26 6.89 -6.05
N ALA A 514 -28.71 8.04 -5.54
CA ALA A 514 -27.90 8.94 -4.73
C ALA A 514 -27.26 8.26 -3.48
N GLY A 515 -27.91 7.23 -2.94
CA GLY A 515 -27.39 6.47 -1.80
C GLY A 515 -26.23 5.53 -2.17
N SER A 516 -26.19 5.08 -3.40
CA SER A 516 -25.24 4.06 -3.86
C SER A 516 -24.07 4.61 -4.69
N ALA A 517 -24.16 5.86 -5.16
CA ALA A 517 -23.14 6.50 -5.97
C ALA A 517 -21.75 6.52 -5.26
N GLN A 518 -21.75 6.61 -3.93
CA GLN A 518 -20.52 6.58 -3.13
C GLN A 518 -19.73 5.27 -3.28
N TYR A 519 -20.37 4.15 -3.59
CA TYR A 519 -19.69 2.83 -3.73
C TYR A 519 -18.91 2.71 -5.06
N THR A 520 -19.14 3.60 -6.01
CA THR A 520 -18.45 3.58 -7.31
C THR A 520 -16.94 3.77 -7.19
N ILE A 521 -16.47 4.41 -6.10
CA ILE A 521 -15.05 4.56 -5.80
C ILE A 521 -14.35 3.21 -5.64
N LEU A 522 -15.04 2.19 -5.12
CA LEU A 522 -14.48 0.86 -4.92
C LEU A 522 -14.09 0.20 -6.26
N SER A 523 -14.90 0.43 -7.32
CA SER A 523 -14.57 -0.03 -8.68
C SER A 523 -13.30 0.63 -9.21
N THR A 524 -13.14 1.94 -8.98
CA THR A 524 -11.95 2.67 -9.43
C THR A 524 -10.70 2.23 -8.65
N LEU A 525 -10.81 2.03 -7.34
CA LEU A 525 -9.74 1.49 -6.50
C LEU A 525 -9.31 0.09 -6.98
N PHE A 526 -10.28 -0.76 -7.30
CA PHE A 526 -10.00 -2.10 -7.83
C PHE A 526 -9.25 -2.04 -9.18
N LEU A 527 -9.72 -1.21 -10.12
CA LEU A 527 -9.10 -1.05 -11.44
C LEU A 527 -7.66 -0.54 -11.31
N GLU A 528 -7.44 0.47 -10.47
CA GLU A 528 -6.11 1.04 -10.21
C GLU A 528 -5.14 0.01 -9.66
N GLN A 529 -5.56 -0.71 -8.63
CA GLN A 529 -4.73 -1.72 -8.01
C GLN A 529 -4.48 -2.92 -8.92
N THR A 530 -5.49 -3.33 -9.71
CA THR A 530 -5.34 -4.38 -10.70
C THR A 530 -4.29 -3.99 -11.74
N PHE A 531 -4.36 -2.78 -12.29
CA PHE A 531 -3.37 -2.30 -13.27
C PHE A 531 -1.97 -2.23 -12.66
N THR A 532 -1.84 -1.71 -11.45
CA THR A 532 -0.57 -1.61 -10.74
C THR A 532 0.00 -3.00 -10.41
N CYS A 533 -0.85 -3.93 -9.98
CA CYS A 533 -0.46 -5.31 -9.67
C CYS A 533 0.07 -6.05 -10.92
N LEU A 534 -0.61 -5.92 -12.08
CA LEU A 534 -0.15 -6.50 -13.34
C LEU A 534 1.18 -5.91 -13.80
N ASN A 535 1.41 -4.61 -13.61
CA ASN A 535 2.72 -4.00 -13.88
C ASN A 535 3.81 -4.54 -12.94
N ARG A 536 3.49 -4.72 -11.66
CA ARG A 536 4.40 -5.31 -10.68
C ARG A 536 4.73 -6.77 -11.02
N TYR A 537 3.76 -7.53 -11.50
CA TYR A 537 3.96 -8.89 -12.01
C TYR A 537 5.02 -8.93 -13.10
N LEU A 538 4.95 -8.04 -14.10
CA LEU A 538 5.95 -7.92 -15.16
C LEU A 538 7.35 -7.61 -14.62
N ASN A 539 7.45 -6.70 -13.67
CA ASN A 539 8.73 -6.36 -13.04
C ASN A 539 9.34 -7.54 -12.27
N LYS A 540 8.51 -8.32 -11.55
CA LYS A 540 8.96 -9.51 -10.82
C LYS A 540 9.43 -10.63 -11.75
N THR A 541 8.70 -10.88 -12.82
CA THR A 541 9.00 -11.96 -13.78
C THR A 541 10.05 -11.57 -14.81
N LYS A 542 10.46 -10.28 -14.83
CA LYS A 542 11.36 -9.70 -15.85
C LYS A 542 10.85 -9.87 -17.29
N GLU A 543 9.55 -10.10 -17.45
CA GLU A 543 8.91 -10.21 -18.74
C GLU A 543 8.50 -8.83 -19.25
N GLN A 544 8.55 -8.64 -20.58
CA GLN A 544 8.12 -7.38 -21.18
C GLN A 544 6.61 -7.31 -21.38
N THR A 545 5.97 -8.46 -21.55
CA THR A 545 4.53 -8.57 -21.84
C THR A 545 3.88 -9.63 -20.96
N LEU A 546 2.63 -9.41 -20.59
CA LEU A 546 1.85 -10.42 -19.85
C LEU A 546 1.73 -11.70 -20.71
N PRO A 547 1.90 -12.89 -20.11
CA PRO A 547 1.78 -14.16 -20.80
C PRO A 547 0.38 -14.39 -21.36
N ARG A 548 -0.63 -13.77 -20.73
CA ARG A 548 -2.03 -13.78 -21.16
C ARG A 548 -2.51 -12.36 -21.41
N PRO A 549 -3.20 -12.08 -22.53
CA PRO A 549 -3.83 -10.78 -22.74
C PRO A 549 -4.88 -10.51 -21.67
N VAL A 550 -4.93 -9.28 -21.15
CA VAL A 550 -5.95 -8.82 -20.22
C VAL A 550 -6.76 -7.70 -20.85
N TYR A 551 -8.06 -7.89 -20.98
CA TYR A 551 -8.98 -6.89 -21.50
C TYR A 551 -9.74 -6.18 -20.36
N PHE A 552 -9.66 -4.87 -20.34
CA PHE A 552 -10.46 -4.00 -19.49
C PHE A 552 -11.67 -3.51 -20.31
N LEU A 553 -12.83 -4.08 -20.06
CA LEU A 553 -14.08 -3.77 -20.75
C LEU A 553 -14.90 -2.83 -19.85
N LEU A 554 -14.75 -1.53 -20.06
CA LEU A 554 -15.36 -0.52 -19.20
C LEU A 554 -16.64 0.02 -19.87
N ASP A 555 -17.77 -0.63 -19.57
CA ASP A 555 -19.08 -0.15 -20.01
C ASP A 555 -19.50 1.06 -19.15
N GLU A 556 -19.80 2.16 -19.77
CA GLU A 556 -20.10 3.44 -19.15
C GLU A 556 -18.99 3.97 -18.20
N VAL A 557 -17.83 4.28 -18.76
CA VAL A 557 -16.68 4.85 -18.01
C VAL A 557 -17.05 6.06 -17.14
N ALA A 558 -18.09 6.78 -17.50
CA ALA A 558 -18.53 7.96 -16.77
C ALA A 558 -19.33 7.65 -15.49
N ASN A 559 -19.70 6.42 -15.27
CA ASN A 559 -20.42 6.00 -14.07
C ASN A 559 -19.49 5.63 -12.90
N ILE A 560 -18.19 5.66 -13.14
CA ILE A 560 -17.18 5.48 -12.10
C ILE A 560 -16.32 6.76 -11.97
N PRO A 561 -15.78 7.05 -10.78
CA PRO A 561 -14.82 8.14 -10.62
C PRO A 561 -13.63 8.00 -11.59
N PRO A 562 -13.01 9.12 -12.01
CA PRO A 562 -11.90 9.07 -12.96
C PRO A 562 -10.77 8.16 -12.49
N ILE A 563 -10.36 7.25 -13.37
CA ILE A 563 -9.17 6.42 -13.14
C ILE A 563 -7.93 7.32 -13.25
N PRO A 564 -7.09 7.41 -12.21
CA PRO A 564 -5.94 8.30 -12.23
C PRO A 564 -5.00 8.01 -13.40
N GLN A 565 -4.59 9.05 -14.13
CA GLN A 565 -3.64 8.95 -15.24
C GLN A 565 -4.03 7.91 -16.31
N LEU A 566 -5.33 7.81 -16.64
CA LEU A 566 -5.84 6.85 -17.61
C LEU A 566 -5.16 6.98 -18.97
N GLY A 567 -4.90 8.21 -19.44
CA GLY A 567 -4.19 8.47 -20.69
C GLY A 567 -2.81 7.83 -20.73
N SER A 568 -2.03 7.99 -19.66
CA SER A 568 -0.71 7.37 -19.51
C SER A 568 -0.81 5.84 -19.42
N LYS A 569 -1.79 5.32 -18.70
CA LYS A 569 -2.02 3.87 -18.58
C LYS A 569 -2.34 3.24 -19.92
N ILE A 570 -3.23 3.85 -20.70
CA ILE A 570 -3.59 3.41 -22.04
C ILE A 570 -2.34 3.36 -22.96
N THR A 571 -1.52 4.40 -22.92
CA THR A 571 -0.29 4.46 -23.72
C THR A 571 0.66 3.30 -23.37
N LEU A 572 0.85 3.01 -22.08
CA LEU A 572 1.75 1.95 -21.60
C LEU A 572 1.15 0.54 -21.76
N ALA A 573 -0.14 0.39 -21.59
CA ALA A 573 -0.84 -0.89 -21.62
C ALA A 573 -0.66 -1.66 -22.93
N ARG A 574 -0.56 -0.93 -24.04
CA ARG A 574 -0.40 -1.50 -25.38
C ARG A 574 0.80 -2.45 -25.48
N SER A 575 1.95 -2.02 -25.01
CA SER A 575 3.18 -2.83 -25.05
C SER A 575 3.17 -4.00 -24.07
N LYS A 576 2.30 -3.96 -23.05
CA LYS A 576 2.24 -4.92 -21.95
C LYS A 576 1.17 -5.99 -22.10
N ASN A 577 0.55 -6.11 -23.28
CA ASN A 577 -0.54 -7.04 -23.57
C ASN A 577 -1.83 -6.78 -22.77
N MET A 578 -2.05 -5.54 -22.34
CA MET A 578 -3.29 -5.06 -21.75
C MET A 578 -4.07 -4.23 -22.77
N ARG A 579 -5.39 -4.39 -22.82
CA ARG A 579 -6.26 -3.74 -23.80
C ARG A 579 -7.48 -3.13 -23.13
N PHE A 580 -7.85 -1.94 -23.58
CA PHE A 580 -9.02 -1.23 -23.05
C PHE A 580 -10.12 -1.12 -24.12
N LEU A 581 -11.34 -1.45 -23.73
CA LEU A 581 -12.57 -1.03 -24.38
C LEU A 581 -13.21 0.00 -23.47
N LEU A 582 -13.22 1.26 -23.91
CA LEU A 582 -13.83 2.37 -23.20
C LEU A 582 -15.15 2.72 -23.88
N VAL A 583 -16.24 2.74 -23.14
CA VAL A 583 -17.55 3.07 -23.65
C VAL A 583 -18.02 4.36 -23.01
N ILE A 584 -18.35 5.36 -23.85
CA ILE A 584 -18.82 6.70 -23.46
C ILE A 584 -20.06 7.09 -24.24
N GLN A 585 -20.75 8.12 -23.76
CA GLN A 585 -21.94 8.65 -24.46
C GLN A 585 -21.58 9.80 -25.42
N SER A 586 -20.62 10.64 -25.04
CA SER A 586 -20.13 11.76 -25.84
C SER A 586 -18.69 12.12 -25.50
N TYR A 587 -18.04 12.89 -26.36
CA TYR A 587 -16.70 13.42 -26.08
C TYR A 587 -16.69 14.48 -24.98
N GLU A 588 -17.78 15.23 -24.81
CA GLU A 588 -17.93 16.19 -23.71
C GLU A 588 -17.88 15.47 -22.36
N GLN A 589 -18.51 14.28 -22.27
CA GLN A 589 -18.45 13.45 -21.07
C GLN A 589 -17.01 13.03 -20.74
N LEU A 590 -16.25 12.59 -21.76
CA LEU A 590 -14.85 12.22 -21.59
C LEU A 590 -13.99 13.43 -21.18
N LYS A 591 -14.23 14.59 -21.79
CA LYS A 591 -13.50 15.82 -21.49
C LYS A 591 -13.76 16.33 -20.07
N ASN A 592 -15.01 16.24 -19.61
CA ASN A 592 -15.37 16.62 -18.24
C ASN A 592 -14.71 15.75 -17.20
N LEU A 593 -14.50 14.45 -17.47
CA LEU A 593 -13.88 13.51 -16.56
C LEU A 593 -12.35 13.57 -16.56
N TYR A 594 -11.75 13.66 -17.74
CA TYR A 594 -10.30 13.48 -17.92
C TYR A 594 -9.56 14.75 -18.38
N HIS A 595 -10.26 15.87 -18.57
CA HIS A 595 -9.68 17.16 -18.93
C HIS A 595 -8.60 17.04 -20.01
N ASP A 596 -7.36 17.38 -19.71
CA ASP A 596 -6.22 17.37 -20.65
C ASP A 596 -5.85 15.96 -21.13
N GLU A 597 -6.15 14.91 -20.38
CA GLU A 597 -5.90 13.52 -20.79
C GLU A 597 -6.87 13.03 -21.87
N CYS A 598 -7.99 13.73 -22.10
CA CYS A 598 -9.01 13.35 -23.07
C CYS A 598 -8.41 13.15 -24.47
N GLU A 599 -7.56 14.06 -24.93
CA GLU A 599 -6.93 13.95 -26.25
C GLU A 599 -5.97 12.76 -26.32
N THR A 600 -5.18 12.54 -25.28
CA THR A 600 -4.29 11.36 -25.20
C THR A 600 -5.08 10.04 -25.29
N ILE A 601 -6.25 9.95 -24.63
CA ILE A 601 -7.12 8.79 -24.69
C ILE A 601 -7.65 8.57 -26.12
N LYS A 602 -8.11 9.65 -26.78
CA LYS A 602 -8.61 9.60 -28.18
C LYS A 602 -7.54 9.17 -29.18
N GLU A 603 -6.32 9.70 -29.05
CA GLU A 603 -5.19 9.44 -29.95
C GLU A 603 -4.66 8.01 -29.84
N ASN A 604 -4.66 7.45 -28.64
CA ASN A 604 -4.19 6.09 -28.38
C ASN A 604 -5.26 5.02 -28.58
N SER A 605 -6.48 5.39 -28.93
CA SER A 605 -7.61 4.49 -29.16
C SER A 605 -8.09 4.53 -30.62
N GLN A 606 -8.48 3.36 -31.13
CA GLN A 606 -9.33 3.30 -32.31
C GLN A 606 -10.74 3.74 -31.92
N LEU A 607 -11.50 4.24 -32.86
CA LEU A 607 -12.84 4.76 -32.60
C LEU A 607 -13.91 3.90 -33.22
N MET A 608 -14.91 3.53 -32.43
CA MET A 608 -16.19 3.00 -32.89
C MET A 608 -17.28 4.02 -32.54
N TYR A 609 -17.88 4.59 -33.54
CA TYR A 609 -19.03 5.46 -33.38
C TYR A 609 -20.32 4.72 -33.73
N LEU A 610 -21.32 4.77 -32.86
CA LEU A 610 -22.62 4.17 -33.08
C LEU A 610 -23.68 5.24 -33.33
N LEU A 611 -23.96 6.06 -32.35
CA LEU A 611 -24.94 7.14 -32.41
C LEU A 611 -24.65 8.16 -31.31
N SER A 612 -24.74 9.43 -31.57
CA SER A 612 -24.66 10.45 -30.54
C SER A 612 -25.68 11.57 -30.81
N ASN A 613 -26.34 12.03 -29.75
CA ASN A 613 -27.22 13.20 -29.80
C ASN A 613 -26.43 14.53 -29.65
N SER A 614 -25.11 14.45 -29.38
CA SER A 614 -24.23 15.59 -29.26
C SER A 614 -23.75 16.03 -30.65
N LEU A 615 -24.16 17.23 -31.09
CA LEU A 615 -23.70 17.82 -32.35
C LEU A 615 -22.17 18.04 -32.32
N GLY A 616 -21.60 18.46 -31.19
CA GLY A 616 -20.17 18.66 -31.02
C GLY A 616 -19.39 17.38 -31.27
N THR A 617 -19.81 16.28 -30.65
CA THR A 617 -19.21 14.94 -30.86
C THR A 617 -19.36 14.50 -32.31
N ALA A 618 -20.53 14.62 -32.91
CA ALA A 618 -20.77 14.21 -34.31
C ALA A 618 -19.94 15.06 -35.30
N SER A 619 -19.80 16.37 -35.08
CA SER A 619 -19.00 17.26 -35.91
C SER A 619 -17.50 16.91 -35.84
N GLU A 620 -16.96 16.69 -34.64
CA GLU A 620 -15.55 16.29 -34.46
C GLU A 620 -15.24 14.95 -35.14
N ILE A 621 -16.18 14.02 -35.08
CA ILE A 621 -16.03 12.72 -35.74
C ILE A 621 -16.13 12.83 -37.26
N SER A 622 -17.06 13.64 -37.78
CA SER A 622 -17.16 13.94 -39.21
C SER A 622 -15.87 14.56 -39.76
N GLU A 623 -15.31 15.52 -39.02
CA GLU A 623 -14.02 16.15 -39.37
C GLU A 623 -12.87 15.12 -39.36
N ARG A 624 -12.83 14.22 -38.38
CA ARG A 624 -11.82 13.15 -38.28
C ARG A 624 -11.95 12.13 -39.43
N ILE A 625 -13.14 11.87 -39.91
CA ILE A 625 -13.38 11.01 -41.08
C ILE A 625 -12.84 11.66 -42.35
N GLY A 626 -12.96 12.98 -42.46
CA GLY A 626 -12.40 13.77 -43.58
C GLY A 626 -13.38 14.09 -44.68
N LYS A 627 -12.83 14.68 -45.76
CA LYS A 627 -13.60 15.23 -46.90
C LYS A 627 -13.24 14.52 -48.19
N ALA A 628 -14.21 14.42 -49.10
CA ALA A 628 -14.01 14.01 -50.48
C ALA A 628 -14.10 15.25 -51.39
N THR A 629 -13.31 15.26 -52.42
CA THR A 629 -13.46 16.29 -53.48
C THR A 629 -14.56 15.84 -54.41
N VAL A 630 -15.60 16.64 -54.56
CA VAL A 630 -16.72 16.42 -55.46
C VAL A 630 -16.68 17.49 -56.54
N GLU A 631 -16.83 17.10 -57.79
CA GLU A 631 -16.99 18.02 -58.90
C GLU A 631 -18.46 18.39 -59.02
N ILE A 632 -18.72 19.67 -58.89
CA ILE A 632 -20.06 20.22 -59.07
C ILE A 632 -20.12 20.87 -60.43
N ASN A 633 -20.99 20.32 -61.30
CA ASN A 633 -21.28 20.91 -62.59
C ASN A 633 -22.51 21.82 -62.48
N SER A 634 -22.29 23.12 -62.59
CA SER A 634 -23.38 24.07 -62.64
C SER A 634 -23.67 24.48 -64.08
N TRP A 635 -24.93 24.40 -64.43
CA TRP A 635 -25.42 24.81 -65.75
C TRP A 635 -26.09 26.15 -65.61
N SER A 636 -25.64 27.08 -66.38
CA SER A 636 -26.39 28.39 -66.55
C SER A 636 -26.76 28.59 -67.96
N SER A 637 -27.99 29.00 -68.18
CA SER A 637 -28.47 29.45 -69.49
C SER A 637 -28.86 30.93 -69.39
N SER A 638 -28.32 31.71 -70.28
CA SER A 638 -28.77 33.09 -70.41
C SER A 638 -29.37 33.26 -71.83
N THR A 639 -30.61 33.79 -71.88
CA THR A 639 -31.31 34.04 -73.10
C THR A 639 -31.40 35.54 -73.30
N ASN A 640 -30.82 36.05 -74.39
CA ASN A 640 -30.93 37.45 -74.86
C ASN A 640 -31.62 37.45 -76.22
N ASP A 641 -32.02 38.65 -76.68
CA ASP A 641 -32.70 38.79 -77.96
C ASP A 641 -31.94 38.26 -79.17
N SER A 642 -30.69 37.90 -79.01
CA SER A 642 -29.79 37.33 -80.02
C SER A 642 -29.52 35.85 -79.92
N GLY A 643 -30.08 35.12 -78.95
CA GLY A 643 -29.93 33.69 -78.79
C GLY A 643 -29.70 33.22 -77.35
N THR A 644 -29.80 31.96 -77.14
CA THR A 644 -29.55 31.30 -75.85
C THR A 644 -28.09 30.74 -75.77
N SER A 645 -27.33 31.24 -74.79
CA SER A 645 -25.99 30.68 -74.49
C SER A 645 -26.02 29.78 -73.28
N TYR A 646 -25.33 28.65 -73.41
CA TYR A 646 -25.19 27.68 -72.31
C TYR A 646 -23.75 27.74 -71.86
N SER A 647 -23.57 27.88 -70.52
CA SER A 647 -22.24 27.73 -69.96
C SER A 647 -22.28 26.65 -68.91
N THR A 648 -21.29 25.80 -68.93
CA THR A 648 -21.06 24.76 -67.93
C THR A 648 -19.84 25.18 -67.14
N ASN A 649 -20.01 25.32 -65.82
CA ASN A 649 -18.89 25.58 -64.95
C ASN A 649 -18.69 24.40 -64.04
N THR A 650 -17.50 23.80 -64.12
CA THR A 650 -17.10 22.68 -63.23
C THR A 650 -16.23 23.23 -62.12
N SER A 651 -16.72 23.15 -60.91
CA SER A 651 -15.97 23.56 -59.69
C SER A 651 -15.75 22.34 -58.77
N SER A 652 -14.56 22.24 -58.22
CA SER A 652 -14.24 21.21 -57.21
C SER A 652 -14.48 21.76 -55.82
N THR A 653 -15.32 21.07 -55.06
CA THR A 653 -15.63 21.48 -53.66
C THR A 653 -15.37 20.30 -52.72
N GLY A 654 -14.77 20.56 -51.56
CA GLY A 654 -14.59 19.52 -50.53
C GLY A 654 -15.92 19.33 -49.77
N THR A 655 -16.46 18.09 -49.84
CA THR A 655 -17.68 17.70 -49.12
C THR A 655 -17.32 16.66 -48.07
N ASP A 656 -17.91 16.74 -46.88
CA ASP A 656 -17.68 15.75 -45.84
C ASP A 656 -18.04 14.35 -46.34
N LEU A 657 -17.17 13.36 -46.09
CA LEU A 657 -17.42 11.96 -46.43
C LEU A 657 -18.67 11.40 -45.75
N ILE A 658 -18.95 11.89 -44.54
CA ILE A 658 -20.18 11.69 -43.82
C ILE A 658 -20.42 12.93 -42.95
N THR A 659 -21.57 13.53 -43.07
CA THR A 659 -21.94 14.75 -42.35
C THR A 659 -22.26 14.44 -40.87
N ALA A 660 -22.12 15.45 -40.03
CA ALA A 660 -22.54 15.30 -38.61
C ALA A 660 -24.02 14.88 -38.47
N GLN A 661 -24.87 15.36 -39.42
CA GLN A 661 -26.28 15.07 -39.44
C GLN A 661 -26.55 13.58 -39.77
N GLU A 662 -25.82 13.01 -40.74
CA GLU A 662 -25.90 11.57 -41.08
C GLU A 662 -25.39 10.71 -39.92
N LEU A 663 -24.35 11.16 -39.23
CA LEU A 663 -23.88 10.47 -38.02
C LEU A 663 -24.93 10.44 -36.90
N MET A 664 -25.69 11.53 -36.73
CA MET A 664 -26.75 11.63 -35.75
C MET A 664 -28.04 10.86 -36.13
N THR A 665 -28.12 10.32 -37.34
CA THR A 665 -29.27 9.57 -37.84
C THR A 665 -28.95 8.15 -38.29
N LEU A 666 -27.80 7.61 -37.83
CA LEU A 666 -27.43 6.21 -38.10
C LEU A 666 -28.50 5.24 -37.57
N GLU A 667 -28.83 4.24 -38.39
CA GLU A 667 -29.79 3.22 -38.03
C GLU A 667 -29.23 2.28 -36.93
N GLU A 668 -30.12 1.67 -36.16
CA GLU A 668 -29.76 0.67 -35.17
C GLU A 668 -28.92 -0.48 -35.79
N GLY A 669 -27.79 -0.80 -35.17
CA GLY A 669 -26.86 -1.81 -35.66
C GLY A 669 -25.90 -1.31 -36.75
N GLN A 670 -25.96 -0.04 -37.15
CA GLN A 670 -24.93 0.58 -37.96
C GLN A 670 -23.91 1.34 -37.07
N GLY A 671 -22.69 1.44 -37.57
CA GLY A 671 -21.64 2.22 -36.91
C GLY A 671 -20.56 2.65 -37.89
N VAL A 672 -19.69 3.55 -37.43
CA VAL A 672 -18.49 3.95 -38.18
C VAL A 672 -17.26 3.55 -37.39
N TYR A 673 -16.38 2.81 -38.01
CA TYR A 673 -15.14 2.36 -37.41
C TYR A 673 -13.95 3.09 -38.04
N ILE A 674 -13.15 3.72 -37.19
CA ILE A 674 -11.96 4.48 -37.57
C ILE A 674 -10.74 3.81 -36.97
N MET A 675 -9.84 3.33 -37.84
CA MET A 675 -8.58 2.70 -37.45
C MET A 675 -7.39 3.57 -37.83
N THR A 676 -6.32 3.44 -37.08
CA THR A 676 -5.04 4.06 -37.43
C THR A 676 -4.51 3.49 -38.75
N ARG A 677 -4.12 4.34 -39.71
CA ARG A 677 -3.53 3.98 -41.01
C ARG A 677 -4.48 3.23 -41.99
N GLN A 678 -5.77 3.31 -41.73
CA GLN A 678 -6.78 2.74 -42.63
C GLN A 678 -7.92 3.75 -42.86
N SER A 679 -8.57 3.66 -44.00
CA SER A 679 -9.74 4.50 -44.27
C SER A 679 -10.89 4.12 -43.34
N PRO A 680 -11.62 5.10 -42.85
CA PRO A 680 -12.84 4.87 -42.08
C PRO A 680 -13.87 4.08 -42.89
N TYR A 681 -14.64 3.21 -42.27
CA TYR A 681 -15.71 2.49 -42.97
C TYR A 681 -16.96 2.32 -42.10
N LYS A 682 -18.13 2.29 -42.79
CA LYS A 682 -19.39 1.93 -42.13
C LYS A 682 -19.35 0.43 -41.80
N THR A 683 -19.74 0.10 -40.60
CA THR A 683 -19.81 -1.26 -40.08
C THR A 683 -21.24 -1.66 -39.72
N THR A 684 -21.56 -2.94 -39.77
CA THR A 684 -22.81 -3.48 -39.30
C THR A 684 -22.56 -4.36 -38.10
N LEU A 685 -23.38 -4.18 -37.08
CA LEU A 685 -23.32 -4.88 -35.80
C LEU A 685 -24.65 -5.58 -35.53
N LEU A 686 -24.62 -6.89 -35.36
CA LEU A 686 -25.78 -7.66 -34.97
C LEU A 686 -25.84 -7.71 -33.43
N PRO A 687 -26.91 -7.19 -32.80
CA PRO A 687 -27.03 -7.23 -31.34
C PRO A 687 -26.95 -8.64 -30.80
N ALA A 688 -26.33 -8.80 -29.62
CA ALA A 688 -26.14 -10.11 -28.99
C ALA A 688 -27.44 -10.89 -28.79
N TYR A 689 -28.55 -10.20 -28.50
CA TYR A 689 -29.84 -10.84 -28.33
C TYR A 689 -30.40 -11.48 -29.63
N LYS A 690 -29.82 -11.22 -30.79
CA LYS A 690 -30.13 -11.89 -32.06
C LYS A 690 -29.18 -13.07 -32.36
N TRP A 691 -28.22 -13.35 -31.49
CA TRP A 691 -27.29 -14.47 -31.67
C TRP A 691 -27.91 -15.78 -31.17
N LYS A 692 -27.65 -16.90 -31.85
CA LYS A 692 -28.17 -18.22 -31.41
C LYS A 692 -27.75 -18.61 -29.99
N VAL A 693 -26.59 -18.16 -29.54
CA VAL A 693 -26.10 -18.41 -28.17
C VAL A 693 -26.91 -17.68 -27.11
N TYR A 694 -27.61 -16.60 -27.49
CA TYR A 694 -28.34 -15.76 -26.52
C TYR A 694 -29.49 -16.49 -25.84
N ASP A 695 -30.19 -17.37 -26.54
CA ASP A 695 -31.27 -18.21 -25.94
C ASP A 695 -30.69 -19.09 -24.83
N TRP A 696 -29.50 -19.63 -25.07
CA TRP A 696 -28.79 -20.40 -24.05
C TRP A 696 -28.35 -19.50 -22.86
N LEU A 697 -27.78 -18.31 -23.13
CA LEU A 697 -27.41 -17.35 -22.07
C LEU A 697 -28.63 -17.00 -21.23
N ARG A 698 -29.76 -16.71 -21.86
CA ARG A 698 -31.00 -16.35 -21.17
C ARG A 698 -31.55 -17.49 -20.32
N SER A 699 -31.48 -18.73 -20.81
CA SER A 699 -31.97 -19.90 -20.07
C SER A 699 -31.08 -20.29 -18.88
N HIS A 700 -29.84 -19.82 -18.85
CA HIS A 700 -28.84 -20.05 -17.78
C HIS A 700 -28.50 -18.76 -17.03
N LYS A 701 -29.34 -17.76 -17.13
CA LYS A 701 -29.18 -16.49 -16.44
C LYS A 701 -29.14 -16.70 -14.93
N ILE A 702 -28.17 -16.12 -14.27
CA ILE A 702 -28.11 -16.06 -12.79
C ILE A 702 -28.98 -14.89 -12.32
N GLU A 703 -30.02 -15.17 -11.53
CA GLU A 703 -30.91 -14.14 -11.02
C GLU A 703 -30.35 -13.39 -9.80
N ASN A 704 -29.53 -14.07 -8.99
CA ASN A 704 -28.92 -13.48 -7.81
C ASN A 704 -27.47 -13.99 -7.61
N ILE A 705 -26.58 -13.12 -7.21
CA ILE A 705 -25.25 -13.48 -6.76
C ILE A 705 -25.37 -14.00 -5.33
N HIS A 706 -25.70 -15.27 -5.16
CA HIS A 706 -25.79 -15.88 -3.84
C HIS A 706 -24.48 -16.58 -3.49
N ILE A 707 -23.47 -15.83 -3.14
CA ILE A 707 -22.36 -16.36 -2.35
C ILE A 707 -22.80 -16.19 -0.89
N LYS A 708 -23.36 -17.26 -0.29
CA LYS A 708 -23.56 -17.25 1.16
C LYS A 708 -22.18 -17.26 1.81
N ARG A 709 -21.74 -16.11 2.29
CA ARG A 709 -20.62 -16.09 3.22
C ARG A 709 -21.14 -16.52 4.58
N ASN A 710 -20.37 -17.39 5.25
CA ASN A 710 -20.50 -17.52 6.70
C ASN A 710 -20.12 -16.18 7.30
N GLU A 711 -20.75 -15.77 8.38
CA GLU A 711 -20.31 -14.59 9.14
C GLU A 711 -18.83 -14.76 9.45
N GLN A 712 -18.03 -13.89 8.87
CA GLN A 712 -16.58 -13.91 9.06
C GLN A 712 -16.22 -12.90 10.13
N GLN A 713 -15.21 -13.23 10.92
CA GLN A 713 -14.75 -12.33 11.96
C GLN A 713 -14.13 -11.08 11.33
N ILE A 714 -14.60 -9.91 11.74
CA ILE A 714 -14.03 -8.61 11.38
C ILE A 714 -13.46 -8.02 12.66
N ASN A 715 -12.20 -7.64 12.60
CA ASN A 715 -11.52 -6.94 13.67
C ASN A 715 -11.19 -5.52 13.23
N PHE A 716 -11.07 -4.61 14.16
CA PHE A 716 -10.68 -3.24 13.91
C PHE A 716 -9.39 -2.92 14.65
N PHE A 717 -8.53 -2.19 13.99
CA PHE A 717 -7.38 -1.58 14.63
C PHE A 717 -7.70 -0.13 14.92
N CYS A 718 -7.71 0.24 16.19
CA CYS A 718 -7.70 1.62 16.65
C CYS A 718 -6.75 1.68 17.84
N PRO A 719 -5.64 2.43 17.75
CA PRO A 719 -4.75 2.59 18.88
C PRO A 719 -5.46 3.38 19.96
N GLU A 720 -5.64 2.79 21.12
CA GLU A 720 -6.19 3.51 22.26
C GLU A 720 -5.18 4.56 22.72
N ILE A 721 -5.66 5.77 22.83
CA ILE A 721 -4.88 6.91 23.32
C ILE A 721 -5.45 7.25 24.68
N GLU A 722 -4.83 6.68 25.70
CA GLU A 722 -5.14 7.05 27.07
C GLU A 722 -4.57 8.43 27.37
N ASP A 723 -5.20 9.10 28.32
CA ASP A 723 -4.79 10.39 28.86
C ASP A 723 -3.29 10.47 29.21
N PHE A 724 -2.75 11.66 29.40
CA PHE A 724 -1.35 11.99 29.67
C PHE A 724 -0.60 11.08 30.64
N THR A 725 -1.31 10.44 31.55
CA THR A 725 -0.75 9.45 32.47
C THR A 725 -0.17 8.23 31.79
N THR A 726 -0.64 7.89 30.59
CA THR A 726 -0.19 6.69 29.86
C THR A 726 0.93 6.93 28.85
N ALA A 727 1.17 8.16 28.42
CA ALA A 727 2.45 8.51 27.80
C ALA A 727 3.63 8.12 28.71
N TYR A 728 3.41 8.16 29.98
CA TYR A 728 4.27 7.69 31.05
C TYR A 728 4.49 6.17 31.04
N GLU A 729 3.44 5.39 30.88
CA GLU A 729 3.55 3.91 30.80
C GLU A 729 4.19 3.42 29.51
N SER A 730 4.02 4.11 28.38
CA SER A 730 4.70 3.76 27.15
C SER A 730 6.20 4.09 27.18
N LEU A 731 6.60 5.10 27.94
CA LEU A 731 8.00 5.36 28.29
C LEU A 731 8.55 4.27 29.22
N ALA A 732 7.74 3.81 30.16
CA ALA A 732 8.09 2.72 31.03
C ALA A 732 8.25 1.36 30.29
N LYS A 733 7.69 1.21 29.11
CA LYS A 733 7.81 -0.02 28.29
C LYS A 733 9.17 -0.16 27.57
N GLY A 734 9.79 0.94 27.14
CA GLY A 734 11.20 0.94 26.74
C GLY A 734 12.14 0.56 27.90
N PHE A 735 11.71 0.86 29.11
CA PHE A 735 12.38 0.54 30.37
C PHE A 735 12.35 -0.96 30.75
N ILE A 736 11.37 -1.70 30.28
CA ILE A 736 11.23 -3.14 30.61
C ILE A 736 12.44 -3.94 30.13
N LEU A 737 13.12 -3.54 29.07
CA LEU A 737 14.32 -4.20 28.58
C LEU A 737 15.59 -3.78 29.35
N ASP A 738 15.66 -2.53 29.82
CA ASP A 738 16.82 -2.02 30.56
C ASP A 738 16.90 -2.55 31.98
N TYR A 739 15.76 -2.69 32.66
CA TYR A 739 15.67 -3.22 34.01
C TYR A 739 16.13 -4.68 34.14
N PRO A 740 15.69 -5.59 33.27
CA PRO A 740 16.23 -6.96 33.26
C PRO A 740 17.74 -7.06 33.01
N LEU A 741 18.30 -6.17 32.18
CA LEU A 741 19.75 -6.08 31.99
C LEU A 741 20.44 -5.69 33.29
N TYR A 742 19.92 -4.66 33.95
CA TYR A 742 20.40 -4.22 35.24
C TYR A 742 20.32 -5.38 36.29
N MET A 743 19.18 -6.05 36.37
CA MET A 743 18.97 -7.17 37.29
C MET A 743 19.89 -8.35 37.00
N LEU A 744 20.22 -8.58 35.72
CA LEU A 744 21.21 -9.61 35.36
C LEU A 744 22.59 -9.29 35.94
N PHE A 745 23.04 -8.03 35.81
CA PHE A 745 24.31 -7.57 36.36
C PHE A 745 24.31 -7.55 37.88
N LYS A 746 23.20 -7.15 38.47
CA LYS A 746 22.99 -7.19 39.91
C LYS A 746 23.03 -8.63 40.43
N ASN A 747 22.38 -9.57 39.79
CA ASN A 747 22.41 -10.99 40.15
C ASN A 747 23.81 -11.60 40.02
N ILE A 748 24.59 -11.16 39.04
CA ILE A 748 26.00 -11.57 38.90
C ILE A 748 26.80 -11.10 40.13
N GLU A 749 26.57 -9.88 40.58
CA GLU A 749 27.24 -9.32 41.74
C GLU A 749 26.80 -9.97 43.07
N TRP A 750 25.50 -10.21 43.22
CA TRP A 750 24.93 -10.91 44.38
C TRP A 750 25.47 -12.34 44.56
N GLN A 751 25.71 -13.06 43.46
CA GLN A 751 26.30 -14.40 43.50
C GLN A 751 27.75 -14.39 43.99
N VAL A 752 28.43 -13.28 43.94
CA VAL A 752 29.83 -13.12 44.40
C VAL A 752 29.89 -12.55 45.85
N GLY A 753 28.78 -12.18 46.46
CA GLY A 753 28.72 -11.72 47.84
C GLY A 753 29.27 -10.31 48.09
N THR A 754 29.28 -9.47 47.05
CA THR A 754 29.72 -8.07 47.13
C THR A 754 28.52 -7.14 47.19
N GLU A 755 28.54 -6.17 48.12
CA GLU A 755 27.58 -5.09 48.19
C GLU A 755 27.87 -4.08 47.10
N ILE A 756 26.84 -3.62 46.36
CA ILE A 756 26.95 -2.52 45.41
C ILE A 756 26.96 -1.23 46.23
N GLU A 757 28.04 -0.49 46.20
CA GLU A 757 28.05 0.94 46.61
C GLU A 757 27.52 1.76 45.43
N TRP A 758 26.34 2.27 45.64
CA TRP A 758 25.64 3.14 44.68
C TRP A 758 26.13 4.58 44.76
#